data_a1293884565d23db9ad8d602c013e463
#
_entry.id   a1293884565d23db9ad8d602c013e463
#
_cell.length_a   1.000
_cell.length_b   1.000
_cell.length_c   1.000
_cell.angle_alpha   90.00
_cell.angle_beta   90.00
_cell.angle_gamma   90.00
#
_symmetry.space_group_name_H-M   'P 1'
#
loop_
_entity.id
_entity.type
_entity.pdbx_description
1 polymer ?
#
loop_
_entity_poly.entity_id
_entity_poly.type
_entity_poly.pdbx_seq_one_letter_code
_entity_poly.pdbx_strand_id
1 'polypeptide(L)'
;MAKKVAETPLMKQYFEIKSKHPDAILLFRVGDFYETFLQDAIDTSNILGITLTQRSNGAAQFVELAGFPHHALDTYLPKLVRAGRRVAICDQLEDPKMTKTLVKRGITELVTPGVSINDNVLNHKENNFLCAIHFAKKNIGISFLDISTGEFLVTEGQQEYIDKLLANFSPKEVLIERDKKKPFEEYFGSRFFTFELEDWVFTADAANDRLLKHFETKNLKGFGVAQLYDGIIAAGTILHYLDITQHCQIRHITTLSRIEEDRYVRLDKFTVRSLEVISTMNEGGKSLLNVLDRTVSPMGARMLRRWLVFPLKEVEPINDRLNVVEYFFRDPQLKQLLEEQLSLIGDLERIVSKVAVGRVTPREVVQLKVALNAIEPVRNAFLDLEEHTLRKIGEQLDFCPPVRDRIEREIQNDPPAQVNRGNIIRKGVNEELDSLREIAFSGKDYLMQIQQRETEATGISSLKISFNNVFGYYIEVRNTHKDKVPADWIRKQTLVNAERYITQELKDYEEKILGAEEKILALETTLYNNLVESITEYIPVIQRNANLIARIDCLLSFAKVAGENKYVRPDVIDSDVLDIKAGRHPVIEKQLPLGEPYIANDVHLDSKAQQIIIITGPNMAGKSALLRQTALITLMAQAGSFVPAESARIGLVDKIFTRVGASDNISLGESTFMVEMNEAADILNNLSDRSLVLFDELGRGTSTYDGISIAWAIVEHIHEHPKAKAKTLFATHYHELNEMEKSFKRIKNYNVSVKEIDNKVIFLRKLVKGGSEHSFGIHVAKMAGMPPSIVKRASDILAQLETDNRKQGIAKPMKAIREQREGLQLSFFQLDDPVLSQVRDEILSLDVNNLTPVDALNKLNEIKKIVKGK
;
A
#
# COMPACT_ATOMS: atom_id res chain seq x y z
N MET A 1 4.14 52.77 -12.95
CA MET A 1 4.59 51.93 -14.09
C MET A 1 5.90 51.28 -13.72
N ALA A 2 5.87 50.02 -13.27
CA ALA A 2 7.08 49.26 -13.01
C ALA A 2 7.80 49.00 -14.33
N LYS A 3 9.07 49.38 -14.45
CA LYS A 3 9.92 49.06 -15.61
C LYS A 3 9.90 47.56 -15.81
N LYS A 4 9.37 47.05 -16.94
CA LYS A 4 9.55 45.68 -17.37
C LYS A 4 11.06 45.40 -17.47
N VAL A 5 11.55 44.63 -16.56
CA VAL A 5 12.92 44.15 -16.60
C VAL A 5 13.06 43.22 -17.80
N ALA A 6 14.09 43.43 -18.62
CA ALA A 6 14.35 42.59 -19.79
C ALA A 6 14.81 41.18 -19.33
N GLU A 7 13.86 40.28 -19.34
CA GLU A 7 14.13 38.86 -19.08
C GLU A 7 15.01 38.26 -20.18
N THR A 8 15.92 37.36 -19.80
CA THR A 8 16.71 36.59 -20.78
C THR A 8 15.77 35.70 -21.64
N PRO A 9 16.10 35.41 -22.91
CA PRO A 9 15.28 34.52 -23.74
C PRO A 9 15.03 33.16 -23.11
N LEU A 10 15.97 32.63 -22.38
CA LEU A 10 15.86 31.35 -21.62
C LEU A 10 14.78 31.46 -20.54
N MET A 11 14.81 32.50 -19.73
CA MET A 11 13.82 32.71 -18.65
C MET A 11 12.43 32.99 -19.16
N LYS A 12 12.29 33.65 -20.31
CA LYS A 12 10.97 33.79 -20.98
C LYS A 12 10.37 32.45 -21.35
N GLN A 13 11.15 31.55 -21.92
CA GLN A 13 10.74 30.19 -22.25
C GLN A 13 10.39 29.37 -20.96
N TYR A 14 11.17 29.54 -19.90
CA TYR A 14 10.88 28.92 -18.61
C TYR A 14 9.53 29.40 -18.05
N PHE A 15 9.28 30.69 -17.99
CA PHE A 15 8.03 31.26 -17.47
C PHE A 15 6.80 30.89 -18.31
N GLU A 16 6.95 30.84 -19.63
CA GLU A 16 5.88 30.40 -20.53
C GLU A 16 5.47 28.92 -20.24
N ILE A 17 6.43 28.05 -20.01
CA ILE A 17 6.17 26.65 -19.68
C ILE A 17 5.65 26.52 -18.24
N LYS A 18 6.27 27.20 -17.27
CA LYS A 18 5.88 27.17 -15.86
C LYS A 18 4.45 27.70 -15.65
N SER A 19 4.03 28.71 -16.39
CA SER A 19 2.66 29.24 -16.29
C SER A 19 1.56 28.24 -16.64
N LYS A 20 1.88 27.21 -17.44
CA LYS A 20 0.95 26.12 -17.79
C LYS A 20 0.89 25.03 -16.70
N HIS A 21 1.92 24.95 -15.86
CA HIS A 21 2.05 23.97 -14.78
C HIS A 21 2.54 24.62 -13.49
N PRO A 22 1.77 25.55 -12.91
CA PRO A 22 2.21 26.35 -11.77
C PRO A 22 2.45 25.53 -10.50
N ASP A 23 1.76 24.41 -10.37
CA ASP A 23 1.75 23.47 -9.24
C ASP A 23 2.84 22.39 -9.30
N ALA A 24 3.54 22.25 -10.45
CA ALA A 24 4.59 21.25 -10.64
C ALA A 24 5.99 21.87 -10.54
N ILE A 25 6.93 21.19 -9.91
CA ILE A 25 8.36 21.53 -9.99
C ILE A 25 8.83 21.33 -11.43
N LEU A 26 9.29 22.40 -12.09
CA LEU A 26 9.76 22.32 -13.46
C LEU A 26 11.25 22.01 -13.53
N LEU A 27 11.60 20.77 -13.89
CA LEU A 27 12.96 20.36 -14.22
C LEU A 27 13.28 20.80 -15.66
N PHE A 28 13.92 21.92 -15.79
CA PHE A 28 14.16 22.59 -17.07
C PHE A 28 15.55 22.26 -17.61
N ARG A 29 15.64 21.56 -18.75
CA ARG A 29 16.89 21.14 -19.34
C ARG A 29 17.73 22.30 -19.86
N VAL A 30 18.93 22.50 -19.31
CA VAL A 30 19.90 23.50 -19.74
C VAL A 30 21.24 22.80 -19.94
N GLY A 31 21.58 22.53 -21.21
CA GLY A 31 22.78 21.74 -21.50
C GLY A 31 22.74 20.35 -20.88
N ASP A 32 23.73 20.04 -20.05
CA ASP A 32 23.86 18.76 -19.37
C ASP A 32 23.19 18.69 -17.99
N PHE A 33 22.42 19.73 -17.62
CA PHE A 33 21.73 19.81 -16.32
C PHE A 33 20.23 19.95 -16.47
N TYR A 34 19.48 19.43 -15.48
CA TYR A 34 18.16 19.91 -15.14
C TYR A 34 18.28 20.98 -14.09
N GLU A 35 17.82 22.19 -14.43
CA GLU A 35 17.82 23.37 -13.56
C GLU A 35 16.39 23.68 -13.11
N THR A 36 16.23 24.07 -11.86
CA THR A 36 14.99 24.61 -11.29
C THR A 36 15.25 26.05 -10.84
N PHE A 37 14.20 26.90 -10.91
CA PHE A 37 14.36 28.33 -10.63
C PHE A 37 13.34 28.80 -9.59
N LEU A 38 13.64 29.90 -8.89
CA LEU A 38 12.76 30.56 -7.92
C LEU A 38 12.30 29.59 -6.81
N GLN A 39 11.00 29.53 -6.53
CA GLN A 39 10.44 28.67 -5.50
C GLN A 39 10.71 27.18 -5.77
N ASP A 40 10.67 26.75 -7.05
CA ASP A 40 11.01 25.38 -7.41
C ASP A 40 12.47 25.03 -7.04
N ALA A 41 13.40 26.00 -7.13
CA ALA A 41 14.79 25.78 -6.73
C ALA A 41 14.93 25.62 -5.22
N ILE A 42 14.21 26.42 -4.43
CA ILE A 42 14.20 26.33 -2.98
C ILE A 42 13.65 24.98 -2.53
N ASP A 43 12.48 24.59 -3.07
CA ASP A 43 11.84 23.31 -2.77
C ASP A 43 12.74 22.12 -3.17
N THR A 44 13.32 22.19 -4.37
CA THR A 44 14.25 21.15 -4.86
C THR A 44 15.49 21.01 -4.00
N SER A 45 16.10 22.15 -3.64
CA SER A 45 17.27 22.18 -2.75
C SER A 45 16.97 21.54 -1.39
N ASN A 46 15.84 21.91 -0.78
CA ASN A 46 15.41 21.39 0.53
C ASN A 46 15.13 19.89 0.51
N ILE A 47 14.42 19.41 -0.53
CA ILE A 47 14.02 17.99 -0.63
C ILE A 47 15.22 17.10 -0.99
N LEU A 48 16.07 17.55 -1.92
CA LEU A 48 17.17 16.74 -2.44
C LEU A 48 18.46 16.88 -1.62
N GLY A 49 18.57 17.92 -0.79
CA GLY A 49 19.80 18.24 -0.06
C GLY A 49 20.94 18.72 -0.97
N ILE A 50 20.61 19.37 -2.10
CA ILE A 50 21.58 19.94 -3.05
C ILE A 50 21.75 21.44 -2.84
N THR A 51 22.87 21.97 -3.32
CA THR A 51 23.22 23.39 -3.12
C THR A 51 22.24 24.32 -3.84
N LEU A 52 21.67 25.29 -3.11
CA LEU A 52 20.95 26.41 -3.68
C LEU A 52 21.96 27.50 -4.09
N THR A 53 21.93 27.89 -5.35
CA THR A 53 22.80 28.94 -5.92
C THR A 53 21.95 30.04 -6.55
N GLN A 54 22.59 30.99 -7.24
CA GLN A 54 21.89 32.07 -7.95
C GLN A 54 22.41 32.18 -9.37
N ARG A 55 21.51 32.48 -10.30
CA ARG A 55 21.82 32.76 -11.71
C ARG A 55 21.47 34.18 -12.06
N SER A 56 22.32 34.84 -12.83
CA SER A 56 22.04 36.19 -13.37
C SER A 56 20.94 36.12 -14.44
N ASN A 57 19.90 36.93 -14.29
CA ASN A 57 18.76 37.07 -15.25
C ASN A 57 18.80 38.38 -16.03
N GLY A 58 19.98 38.92 -16.32
CA GLY A 58 20.15 40.24 -16.97
C GLY A 58 19.93 41.40 -15.98
N ALA A 59 20.31 42.62 -16.37
CA ALA A 59 20.13 43.85 -15.61
C ALA A 59 20.35 43.77 -14.07
N ALA A 60 21.35 43.03 -13.63
CA ALA A 60 21.71 42.84 -12.24
C ALA A 60 20.69 42.14 -11.32
N GLN A 61 19.69 41.42 -11.87
CA GLN A 61 18.81 40.58 -11.10
C GLN A 61 19.34 39.16 -11.05
N PHE A 62 19.26 38.57 -9.83
CA PHE A 62 19.58 37.16 -9.59
C PHE A 62 18.30 36.39 -9.29
N VAL A 63 18.22 35.16 -9.77
CA VAL A 63 17.15 34.20 -9.45
C VAL A 63 17.77 32.99 -8.78
N GLU A 64 17.08 32.42 -7.80
CA GLU A 64 17.47 31.20 -7.13
C GLU A 64 17.56 30.06 -8.15
N LEU A 65 18.59 29.23 -8.02
CA LEU A 65 18.88 28.11 -8.89
C LEU A 65 19.29 26.89 -8.05
N ALA A 66 18.67 25.78 -8.34
CA ALA A 66 19.16 24.46 -7.92
C ALA A 66 19.11 23.51 -9.12
N GLY A 67 20.08 22.63 -9.25
CA GLY A 67 20.11 21.73 -10.41
C GLY A 67 21.05 20.56 -10.18
N PHE A 68 20.87 19.56 -11.04
CA PHE A 68 21.65 18.32 -11.03
C PHE A 68 21.91 17.86 -12.47
N PRO A 69 22.95 17.03 -12.73
CA PRO A 69 23.24 16.52 -14.06
C PRO A 69 22.07 15.69 -14.60
N HIS A 70 21.74 15.85 -15.88
CA HIS A 70 20.57 15.19 -16.47
C HIS A 70 20.60 13.67 -16.38
N HIS A 71 21.79 13.07 -16.47
CA HIS A 71 21.96 11.63 -16.32
C HIS A 71 21.67 11.11 -14.91
N ALA A 72 21.55 11.99 -13.92
CA ALA A 72 21.20 11.66 -12.55
C ALA A 72 19.67 11.79 -12.28
N LEU A 73 18.83 11.99 -13.31
CA LEU A 73 17.38 12.12 -13.17
C LEU A 73 16.78 10.95 -12.39
N ASP A 74 17.16 9.72 -12.71
CA ASP A 74 16.67 8.50 -12.05
C ASP A 74 17.01 8.41 -10.55
N THR A 75 17.99 9.19 -10.09
CA THR A 75 18.37 9.26 -8.67
C THR A 75 17.57 10.34 -7.92
N TYR A 76 17.30 11.47 -8.56
CA TYR A 76 16.70 12.64 -7.89
C TYR A 76 15.19 12.75 -8.08
N LEU A 77 14.65 12.38 -9.24
CA LEU A 77 13.20 12.39 -9.51
C LEU A 77 12.40 11.58 -8.45
N PRO A 78 12.81 10.36 -8.07
CA PRO A 78 12.08 9.59 -7.07
C PRO A 78 11.95 10.29 -5.72
N LYS A 79 12.96 11.06 -5.31
CA LYS A 79 12.94 11.78 -4.03
C LYS A 79 11.91 12.92 -4.05
N LEU A 80 11.82 13.65 -5.16
CA LEU A 80 10.82 14.72 -5.34
C LEU A 80 9.40 14.16 -5.34
N VAL A 81 9.17 13.09 -6.11
CA VAL A 81 7.84 12.47 -6.22
C VAL A 81 7.40 11.83 -4.89
N ARG A 82 8.31 11.14 -4.18
CA ARG A 82 8.03 10.58 -2.84
C ARG A 82 7.77 11.64 -1.79
N ALA A 83 8.31 12.84 -1.97
CA ALA A 83 7.97 13.99 -1.13
C ALA A 83 6.60 14.63 -1.46
N GLY A 84 5.79 13.97 -2.31
CA GLY A 84 4.46 14.43 -2.71
C GLY A 84 4.47 15.55 -3.74
N ARG A 85 5.58 15.79 -4.47
CA ARG A 85 5.66 16.85 -5.46
C ARG A 85 5.33 16.32 -6.86
N ARG A 86 4.58 17.10 -7.62
CA ARG A 86 4.41 16.90 -9.07
C ARG A 86 5.63 17.48 -9.77
N VAL A 87 6.17 16.78 -10.75
CA VAL A 87 7.42 17.14 -11.42
C VAL A 87 7.22 17.15 -12.94
N ALA A 88 7.38 18.30 -13.55
CA ALA A 88 7.33 18.46 -14.99
C ALA A 88 8.76 18.35 -15.57
N ILE A 89 9.00 17.33 -16.38
CA ILE A 89 10.26 17.12 -17.07
C ILE A 89 10.20 17.87 -18.39
N CYS A 90 11.09 18.86 -18.56
CA CYS A 90 11.15 19.71 -19.73
C CYS A 90 12.49 19.51 -20.45
N ASP A 91 12.43 18.83 -21.60
CA ASP A 91 13.59 18.52 -22.42
C ASP A 91 13.72 19.42 -23.65
N GLN A 92 14.91 19.37 -24.27
CA GLN A 92 15.19 20.00 -25.53
C GLN A 92 14.56 19.19 -26.67
N LEU A 93 13.68 19.83 -27.46
CA LEU A 93 12.98 19.17 -28.59
C LEU A 93 13.75 19.22 -29.89
N GLU A 94 14.90 19.91 -29.92
CA GLU A 94 15.76 20.13 -31.07
C GLU A 94 17.21 19.82 -30.69
N ASP A 95 18.00 19.34 -31.66
CA ASP A 95 19.43 19.11 -31.44
C ASP A 95 20.15 20.49 -31.32
N PRO A 96 20.83 20.76 -30.20
CA PRO A 96 21.59 21.98 -30.01
C PRO A 96 22.66 22.24 -31.07
N LYS A 97 23.21 21.18 -31.70
CA LYS A 97 24.23 21.28 -32.76
C LYS A 97 23.67 21.78 -34.07
N MET A 98 22.37 21.59 -34.31
CA MET A 98 21.69 21.96 -35.57
C MET A 98 21.00 23.32 -35.49
N THR A 99 20.89 23.92 -34.31
CA THR A 99 20.10 25.14 -34.06
C THR A 99 21.00 26.33 -33.80
N LYS A 100 20.87 27.40 -34.62
CA LYS A 100 21.62 28.67 -34.47
C LYS A 100 20.97 29.63 -33.46
N THR A 101 19.76 29.34 -33.00
CA THR A 101 18.95 30.14 -32.08
C THR A 101 18.82 29.43 -30.74
N LEU A 102 18.01 29.97 -29.78
CA LEU A 102 17.68 29.28 -28.55
C LEU A 102 16.94 27.97 -28.86
N VAL A 103 17.45 26.86 -28.39
CA VAL A 103 16.85 25.53 -28.53
C VAL A 103 15.44 25.52 -27.95
N LYS A 104 14.49 25.01 -28.71
CA LYS A 104 13.10 24.84 -28.27
C LYS A 104 12.97 23.74 -27.24
N ARG A 105 12.25 24.00 -26.18
CA ARG A 105 11.98 23.06 -25.09
C ARG A 105 10.50 22.84 -24.90
N GLY A 106 10.14 21.67 -24.40
CA GLY A 106 8.77 21.32 -24.08
C GLY A 106 8.70 20.27 -23.00
N ILE A 107 7.54 20.15 -22.36
CA ILE A 107 7.29 19.11 -21.39
C ILE A 107 7.17 17.78 -22.14
N THR A 108 8.00 16.82 -21.73
CA THR A 108 8.00 15.45 -22.25
C THR A 108 7.22 14.51 -21.34
N GLU A 109 7.13 14.84 -20.04
CA GLU A 109 6.41 14.05 -19.07
C GLU A 109 6.07 14.88 -17.83
N LEU A 110 4.89 14.67 -17.26
CA LEU A 110 4.50 15.20 -15.96
C LEU A 110 4.35 14.01 -14.99
N VAL A 111 5.37 13.80 -14.15
CA VAL A 111 5.39 12.72 -13.16
C VAL A 111 4.72 13.19 -11.87
N THR A 112 3.76 12.41 -11.38
CA THR A 112 3.02 12.71 -10.15
C THR A 112 3.07 11.52 -9.20
N PRO A 113 2.72 11.67 -7.91
CA PRO A 113 2.71 10.54 -6.98
C PRO A 113 1.85 9.36 -7.44
N GLY A 114 0.71 9.63 -8.10
CA GLY A 114 -0.22 8.60 -8.61
C GLY A 114 0.11 8.10 -10.01
N VAL A 115 0.94 8.83 -10.78
CA VAL A 115 1.24 8.49 -12.17
C VAL A 115 2.75 8.38 -12.37
N SER A 116 3.27 7.17 -12.26
CA SER A 116 4.67 6.84 -12.48
C SER A 116 4.83 5.43 -13.01
N ILE A 117 5.72 5.26 -13.99
CA ILE A 117 6.16 3.97 -14.54
C ILE A 117 7.62 3.69 -14.16
N ASN A 118 8.30 4.65 -13.53
CA ASN A 118 9.70 4.53 -13.15
C ASN A 118 9.88 3.64 -11.92
N ASP A 119 10.59 2.52 -12.06
CA ASP A 119 10.82 1.57 -10.97
C ASP A 119 11.50 2.16 -9.74
N ASN A 120 12.32 3.20 -9.91
CA ASN A 120 12.99 3.86 -8.79
C ASN A 120 12.01 4.69 -7.92
N VAL A 121 10.86 5.07 -8.47
CA VAL A 121 9.77 5.74 -7.75
C VAL A 121 8.89 4.70 -7.02
N LEU A 122 8.63 3.57 -7.69
CA LEU A 122 7.68 2.55 -7.29
C LEU A 122 8.24 1.61 -6.22
N ASN A 123 7.34 1.11 -5.35
CA ASN A 123 7.63 -0.06 -4.52
C ASN A 123 7.26 -1.32 -5.34
N HIS A 124 8.17 -2.29 -5.44
CA HIS A 124 7.93 -3.50 -6.23
C HIS A 124 6.79 -4.37 -5.70
N LYS A 125 6.60 -4.40 -4.39
CA LYS A 125 5.60 -5.24 -3.70
C LYS A 125 4.24 -4.54 -3.48
N GLU A 126 4.08 -3.29 -3.95
CA GLU A 126 2.87 -2.50 -3.76
C GLU A 126 2.38 -1.92 -5.09
N ASN A 127 1.07 -1.76 -5.20
CA ASN A 127 0.46 -1.00 -6.28
C ASN A 127 0.65 0.52 -6.06
N ASN A 128 0.67 1.28 -7.15
CA ASN A 128 0.74 2.73 -7.15
C ASN A 128 -0.54 3.33 -7.71
N PHE A 129 -1.61 3.31 -6.91
CA PHE A 129 -2.92 3.74 -7.38
C PHE A 129 -3.06 5.26 -7.47
N LEU A 130 -3.49 5.71 -8.65
CA LEU A 130 -4.20 6.95 -8.87
C LEU A 130 -5.69 6.69 -8.63
N CYS A 131 -6.37 7.59 -7.93
CA CYS A 131 -7.79 7.48 -7.65
C CYS A 131 -8.55 8.70 -8.18
N ALA A 132 -9.79 8.52 -8.62
CA ALA A 132 -10.72 9.63 -8.85
C ALA A 132 -12.02 9.40 -8.09
N ILE A 133 -12.61 10.49 -7.59
CA ILE A 133 -13.85 10.45 -6.82
C ILE A 133 -14.84 11.47 -7.41
N HIS A 134 -16.06 11.00 -7.64
CA HIS A 134 -17.20 11.85 -8.03
C HIS A 134 -18.28 11.83 -6.95
N PHE A 135 -18.65 13.00 -6.44
CA PHE A 135 -19.67 13.20 -5.42
C PHE A 135 -21.05 13.42 -6.04
N ALA A 136 -21.88 12.40 -6.07
CA ALA A 136 -23.27 12.50 -6.47
C ALA A 136 -24.23 12.65 -5.27
N LYS A 137 -25.53 12.93 -5.52
CA LYS A 137 -26.51 13.17 -4.46
C LYS A 137 -26.77 11.97 -3.54
N LYS A 138 -26.63 10.76 -4.04
CA LYS A 138 -26.98 9.53 -3.30
C LYS A 138 -25.77 8.63 -3.09
N ASN A 139 -24.91 8.52 -4.08
CA ASN A 139 -23.74 7.64 -4.09
C ASN A 139 -22.48 8.46 -4.34
N ILE A 140 -21.34 7.87 -4.07
CA ILE A 140 -20.03 8.37 -4.43
C ILE A 140 -19.43 7.37 -5.41
N GLY A 141 -19.10 7.83 -6.63
CA GLY A 141 -18.37 7.05 -7.62
C GLY A 141 -16.88 7.10 -7.35
N ILE A 142 -16.21 5.97 -7.46
CA ILE A 142 -14.76 5.87 -7.25
C ILE A 142 -14.13 4.96 -8.29
N SER A 143 -12.93 5.34 -8.71
CA SER A 143 -12.12 4.51 -9.59
C SER A 143 -10.66 4.56 -9.18
N PHE A 144 -9.94 3.45 -9.39
CA PHE A 144 -8.52 3.30 -9.11
C PHE A 144 -7.79 2.80 -10.34
N LEU A 145 -6.65 3.40 -10.66
CA LEU A 145 -5.77 2.94 -11.72
C LEU A 145 -4.33 2.87 -11.23
N ASP A 146 -3.69 1.72 -11.43
CA ASP A 146 -2.24 1.58 -11.36
C ASP A 146 -1.67 1.56 -12.79
N ILE A 147 -1.14 2.68 -13.25
CA ILE A 147 -0.58 2.80 -14.60
C ILE A 147 0.63 1.89 -14.81
N SER A 148 1.34 1.52 -13.75
CA SER A 148 2.51 0.64 -13.85
C SER A 148 2.17 -0.82 -14.10
N THR A 149 0.93 -1.24 -13.81
CA THR A 149 0.45 -2.62 -14.00
C THR A 149 -0.70 -2.72 -15.00
N GLY A 150 -1.39 -1.61 -15.27
CA GLY A 150 -2.60 -1.57 -16.10
C GLY A 150 -3.87 -1.99 -15.35
N GLU A 151 -3.81 -2.16 -14.03
CA GLU A 151 -4.98 -2.51 -13.23
C GLU A 151 -5.92 -1.31 -13.08
N PHE A 152 -7.14 -1.42 -13.63
CA PHE A 152 -8.14 -0.37 -13.63
C PHE A 152 -9.44 -0.87 -13.00
N LEU A 153 -9.82 -0.29 -11.86
CA LEU A 153 -10.91 -0.72 -11.00
C LEU A 153 -11.94 0.38 -10.85
N VAL A 154 -13.22 0.03 -10.77
CA VAL A 154 -14.32 0.99 -10.61
C VAL A 154 -15.44 0.44 -9.74
N THR A 155 -16.05 1.32 -8.96
CA THR A 155 -17.27 1.04 -8.21
C THR A 155 -17.99 2.32 -7.82
N GLU A 156 -19.16 2.18 -7.18
CA GLU A 156 -19.88 3.28 -6.54
C GLU A 156 -20.59 2.76 -5.28
N GLY A 157 -20.81 3.64 -4.32
CA GLY A 157 -21.46 3.25 -3.08
C GLY A 157 -21.63 4.39 -2.09
N GLN A 158 -22.02 4.03 -0.87
CA GLN A 158 -22.15 4.98 0.24
C GLN A 158 -20.78 5.38 0.79
N GLN A 159 -20.76 6.46 1.55
CA GLN A 159 -19.53 7.05 2.11
C GLN A 159 -18.66 6.03 2.87
N GLU A 160 -19.26 5.18 3.71
CA GLU A 160 -18.54 4.20 4.53
C GLU A 160 -17.83 3.15 3.66
N TYR A 161 -18.46 2.75 2.56
CA TYR A 161 -17.86 1.81 1.61
C TYR A 161 -16.67 2.44 0.88
N ILE A 162 -16.80 3.69 0.47
CA ILE A 162 -15.73 4.44 -0.21
C ILE A 162 -14.56 4.71 0.74
N ASP A 163 -14.80 5.07 2.01
CA ASP A 163 -13.74 5.25 3.02
C ASP A 163 -12.94 3.95 3.23
N LYS A 164 -13.62 2.81 3.28
CA LYS A 164 -13.00 1.49 3.32
C LYS A 164 -12.09 1.25 2.12
N LEU A 165 -12.56 1.53 0.89
CA LEU A 165 -11.76 1.33 -0.32
C LEU A 165 -10.54 2.25 -0.33
N LEU A 166 -10.69 3.52 0.02
CA LEU A 166 -9.58 4.47 0.14
C LEU A 166 -8.53 4.01 1.16
N ALA A 167 -8.97 3.49 2.30
CA ALA A 167 -8.06 2.96 3.31
C ALA A 167 -7.29 1.72 2.82
N ASN A 168 -7.97 0.81 2.12
CA ASN A 168 -7.42 -0.46 1.70
C ASN A 168 -6.51 -0.35 0.47
N PHE A 169 -6.90 0.44 -0.54
CA PHE A 169 -6.08 0.70 -1.73
C PHE A 169 -4.99 1.73 -1.48
N SER A 170 -5.16 2.62 -0.49
CA SER A 170 -4.18 3.66 -0.10
C SER A 170 -3.62 4.42 -1.30
N PRO A 171 -4.47 5.08 -2.12
CA PRO A 171 -4.03 5.75 -3.33
C PRO A 171 -2.99 6.81 -3.02
N LYS A 172 -2.02 6.94 -3.92
CA LYS A 172 -0.94 7.93 -3.78
C LYS A 172 -1.38 9.33 -4.21
N GLU A 173 -2.43 9.41 -5.02
CA GLU A 173 -3.01 10.66 -5.50
C GLU A 173 -4.51 10.47 -5.73
N VAL A 174 -5.32 11.47 -5.37
CA VAL A 174 -6.78 11.46 -5.51
C VAL A 174 -7.24 12.66 -6.32
N LEU A 175 -7.93 12.41 -7.43
CA LEU A 175 -8.53 13.43 -8.29
C LEU A 175 -9.93 13.74 -7.78
N ILE A 176 -10.19 15.02 -7.60
CA ILE A 176 -11.47 15.52 -7.12
C ILE A 176 -11.94 16.68 -8.00
N GLU A 177 -13.25 16.90 -8.01
CA GLU A 177 -13.87 18.04 -8.68
C GLU A 177 -13.47 19.35 -7.97
N ARG A 178 -13.34 20.44 -8.72
CA ARG A 178 -13.09 21.79 -8.18
C ARG A 178 -14.10 22.09 -7.05
N ASP A 179 -13.62 22.73 -5.98
CA ASP A 179 -14.38 23.11 -4.79
C ASP A 179 -14.91 21.94 -3.93
N LYS A 180 -14.58 20.67 -4.26
CA LYS A 180 -14.94 19.49 -3.46
C LYS A 180 -13.88 19.07 -2.44
N LYS A 181 -12.78 19.80 -2.34
CA LYS A 181 -11.70 19.46 -1.38
C LYS A 181 -12.17 19.47 0.06
N LYS A 182 -12.93 20.47 0.48
CA LYS A 182 -13.47 20.54 1.86
C LYS A 182 -14.40 19.36 2.18
N PRO A 183 -15.44 19.06 1.37
CA PRO A 183 -16.26 17.86 1.56
C PRO A 183 -15.44 16.56 1.57
N PHE A 184 -14.41 16.46 0.72
CA PHE A 184 -13.53 15.30 0.70
C PHE A 184 -12.76 15.15 2.02
N GLU A 185 -12.17 16.22 2.53
CA GLU A 185 -11.41 16.21 3.78
C GLU A 185 -12.31 15.95 5.00
N GLU A 186 -13.54 16.45 5.01
CA GLU A 186 -14.54 16.19 6.04
C GLU A 186 -14.96 14.72 6.08
N TYR A 187 -15.09 14.06 4.92
CA TYR A 187 -15.51 12.65 4.83
C TYR A 187 -14.37 11.65 5.03
N PHE A 188 -13.19 11.92 4.46
CA PHE A 188 -12.11 10.94 4.35
C PHE A 188 -10.81 11.35 5.03
N GLY A 189 -10.74 12.60 5.56
CA GLY A 189 -9.57 13.16 6.22
C GLY A 189 -8.57 13.80 5.25
N SER A 190 -7.62 14.57 5.81
CA SER A 190 -6.64 15.38 5.07
C SER A 190 -5.33 14.66 4.70
N ARG A 191 -5.26 13.33 4.92
CA ARG A 191 -4.04 12.54 4.71
C ARG A 191 -3.70 12.24 3.26
N PHE A 192 -4.64 12.45 2.34
CA PHE A 192 -4.49 12.14 0.92
C PHE A 192 -3.91 13.31 0.14
N PHE A 193 -3.04 13.01 -0.81
CA PHE A 193 -2.62 14.00 -1.79
C PHE A 193 -3.74 14.19 -2.81
N THR A 194 -4.41 15.35 -2.80
CA THR A 194 -5.54 15.63 -3.67
C THR A 194 -5.15 16.59 -4.81
N PHE A 195 -5.73 16.35 -5.98
CA PHE A 195 -5.62 17.24 -7.14
C PHE A 195 -7.02 17.61 -7.67
N GLU A 196 -7.29 18.93 -7.81
CA GLU A 196 -8.58 19.44 -8.25
C GLU A 196 -8.60 19.60 -9.76
N LEU A 197 -9.65 19.09 -10.40
CA LEU A 197 -9.93 19.21 -11.82
C LEU A 197 -11.20 20.04 -12.06
N GLU A 198 -11.32 20.60 -13.25
CA GLU A 198 -12.49 21.38 -13.67
C GLU A 198 -13.75 20.52 -13.69
N ASP A 199 -14.91 21.12 -13.34
CA ASP A 199 -16.21 20.45 -13.19
C ASP A 199 -16.66 19.72 -14.47
N TRP A 200 -16.36 20.27 -15.66
CA TRP A 200 -16.74 19.66 -16.93
C TRP A 200 -16.09 18.30 -17.19
N VAL A 201 -14.99 17.99 -16.51
CA VAL A 201 -14.32 16.69 -16.59
C VAL A 201 -15.19 15.60 -15.95
N PHE A 202 -15.94 15.95 -14.91
CA PHE A 202 -16.80 15.04 -14.13
C PHE A 202 -18.23 14.97 -14.71
N THR A 203 -18.35 14.92 -16.04
CA THR A 203 -19.62 14.75 -16.72
C THR A 203 -19.73 13.36 -17.35
N ALA A 204 -20.94 12.81 -17.32
CA ALA A 204 -21.19 11.45 -17.83
C ALA A 204 -20.83 11.28 -19.31
N ASP A 205 -21.20 12.28 -20.14
CA ASP A 205 -20.94 12.22 -21.57
C ASP A 205 -19.44 12.23 -21.87
N ALA A 206 -18.71 13.16 -21.27
CA ALA A 206 -17.27 13.26 -21.45
C ALA A 206 -16.51 12.02 -20.94
N ALA A 207 -16.94 11.46 -19.81
CA ALA A 207 -16.33 10.27 -19.25
C ALA A 207 -16.61 9.04 -20.12
N ASN A 208 -17.86 8.85 -20.53
CA ASN A 208 -18.27 7.71 -21.35
C ASN A 208 -17.55 7.73 -22.72
N ASP A 209 -17.51 8.88 -23.39
CA ASP A 209 -16.84 9.02 -24.68
C ASP A 209 -15.35 8.66 -24.60
N ARG A 210 -14.66 9.10 -23.54
CA ARG A 210 -13.24 8.76 -23.32
C ARG A 210 -13.03 7.26 -23.12
N LEU A 211 -13.85 6.62 -22.27
CA LEU A 211 -13.78 5.18 -22.04
C LEU A 211 -14.08 4.37 -23.30
N LEU A 212 -15.13 4.74 -24.05
CA LEU A 212 -15.48 4.07 -25.31
C LEU A 212 -14.37 4.20 -26.35
N LYS A 213 -13.77 5.38 -26.46
CA LYS A 213 -12.63 5.64 -27.35
C LYS A 213 -11.39 4.84 -26.94
N HIS A 214 -11.08 4.81 -25.62
CA HIS A 214 -9.89 4.10 -25.11
C HIS A 214 -10.01 2.58 -25.32
N PHE A 215 -11.16 1.98 -25.00
CA PHE A 215 -11.39 0.53 -25.15
C PHE A 215 -11.85 0.13 -26.57
N GLU A 216 -11.95 1.07 -27.50
CA GLU A 216 -12.38 0.84 -28.89
C GLU A 216 -13.71 0.06 -28.97
N THR A 217 -14.66 0.38 -28.09
CA THR A 217 -15.95 -0.33 -27.95
C THR A 217 -17.15 0.61 -28.14
N LYS A 218 -18.29 0.03 -28.51
CA LYS A 218 -19.54 0.79 -28.67
C LYS A 218 -20.31 0.97 -27.35
N ASN A 219 -20.02 0.19 -26.34
CA ASN A 219 -20.65 0.27 -25.01
C ASN A 219 -19.81 -0.43 -23.94
N LEU A 220 -20.05 -0.10 -22.67
CA LEU A 220 -19.34 -0.66 -21.52
C LEU A 220 -20.00 -1.92 -20.91
N LYS A 221 -21.03 -2.50 -21.56
CA LYS A 221 -21.73 -3.70 -21.03
C LYS A 221 -20.83 -4.90 -20.89
N GLY A 222 -19.89 -5.10 -21.84
CA GLY A 222 -18.93 -6.20 -21.81
C GLY A 222 -17.99 -6.20 -20.60
N PHE A 223 -17.79 -5.05 -19.97
CA PHE A 223 -16.99 -4.91 -18.74
C PHE A 223 -17.82 -5.09 -17.45
N GLY A 224 -19.16 -5.24 -17.56
CA GLY A 224 -20.03 -5.36 -16.39
C GLY A 224 -20.20 -4.08 -15.57
N VAL A 225 -19.82 -2.92 -16.10
CA VAL A 225 -19.80 -1.63 -15.38
C VAL A 225 -20.86 -0.64 -15.85
N ALA A 226 -21.67 -0.99 -16.86
CA ALA A 226 -22.63 -0.08 -17.50
C ALA A 226 -23.68 0.51 -16.52
N GLN A 227 -23.90 -0.08 -15.37
CA GLN A 227 -24.85 0.38 -14.33
C GLN A 227 -24.20 1.32 -13.31
N LEU A 228 -22.86 1.45 -13.30
CA LEU A 228 -22.12 2.26 -12.35
C LEU A 228 -21.97 3.70 -12.88
N TYR A 229 -23.06 4.46 -12.81
CA TYR A 229 -23.11 5.81 -13.41
C TYR A 229 -22.03 6.74 -12.85
N ASP A 230 -21.93 6.84 -11.54
CA ASP A 230 -20.98 7.71 -10.85
C ASP A 230 -19.55 7.15 -10.92
N GLY A 231 -19.43 5.82 -10.89
CA GLY A 231 -18.15 5.13 -11.08
C GLY A 231 -17.56 5.36 -12.47
N ILE A 232 -18.38 5.36 -13.54
CA ILE A 232 -17.94 5.65 -14.91
C ILE A 232 -17.39 7.06 -15.01
N ILE A 233 -18.04 8.05 -14.36
CA ILE A 233 -17.53 9.44 -14.31
C ILE A 233 -16.13 9.47 -13.70
N ALA A 234 -15.94 8.81 -12.56
CA ALA A 234 -14.63 8.73 -11.92
C ALA A 234 -13.58 8.03 -12.81
N ALA A 235 -13.93 6.94 -13.49
CA ALA A 235 -13.01 6.24 -14.40
C ALA A 235 -12.63 7.11 -15.62
N GLY A 236 -13.57 7.79 -16.24
CA GLY A 236 -13.30 8.71 -17.35
C GLY A 236 -12.44 9.92 -16.96
N THR A 237 -12.58 10.38 -15.70
CA THR A 237 -11.73 11.42 -15.12
C THR A 237 -10.26 10.98 -15.03
N ILE A 238 -9.99 9.74 -14.64
CA ILE A 238 -8.62 9.21 -14.63
C ILE A 238 -8.00 9.26 -16.03
N LEU A 239 -8.72 8.79 -17.06
CA LEU A 239 -8.19 8.82 -18.43
C LEU A 239 -7.92 10.26 -18.91
N HIS A 240 -8.79 11.21 -18.56
CA HIS A 240 -8.54 12.62 -18.84
C HIS A 240 -7.27 13.14 -18.16
N TYR A 241 -7.04 12.75 -16.92
CA TYR A 241 -5.84 13.15 -16.19
C TYR A 241 -4.56 12.58 -16.82
N LEU A 242 -4.60 11.37 -17.35
CA LEU A 242 -3.49 10.80 -18.10
C LEU A 242 -3.16 11.59 -19.36
N ASP A 243 -4.18 12.10 -20.07
CA ASP A 243 -3.98 12.99 -21.23
C ASP A 243 -3.27 14.30 -20.83
N ILE A 244 -3.71 14.93 -19.72
CA ILE A 244 -3.10 16.17 -19.21
C ILE A 244 -1.63 15.93 -18.77
N THR A 245 -1.34 14.77 -18.22
CA THR A 245 0.00 14.41 -17.76
C THR A 245 0.90 13.84 -18.84
N GLN A 246 0.46 13.91 -20.12
CA GLN A 246 1.18 13.43 -21.31
C GLN A 246 1.42 11.92 -21.34
N HIS A 247 0.57 11.13 -20.69
CA HIS A 247 0.60 9.67 -20.72
C HIS A 247 -0.40 9.15 -21.77
N CYS A 248 -0.11 9.37 -23.06
CA CYS A 248 -1.03 9.04 -24.17
C CYS A 248 -0.92 7.58 -24.65
N GLN A 249 0.21 6.91 -24.37
CA GLN A 249 0.45 5.52 -24.79
C GLN A 249 0.08 4.57 -23.65
N ILE A 250 -1.22 4.25 -23.51
CA ILE A 250 -1.77 3.45 -22.42
C ILE A 250 -2.45 2.16 -22.90
N ARG A 251 -1.96 1.56 -24.00
CA ARG A 251 -2.51 0.33 -24.61
C ARG A 251 -2.52 -0.88 -23.66
N HIS A 252 -1.73 -0.87 -22.59
CA HIS A 252 -1.73 -1.91 -21.56
C HIS A 252 -2.90 -1.82 -20.59
N ILE A 253 -3.67 -0.74 -20.57
CA ILE A 253 -4.92 -0.66 -19.83
C ILE A 253 -6.00 -1.30 -20.70
N THR A 254 -6.12 -2.62 -20.62
CA THR A 254 -6.97 -3.43 -21.51
C THR A 254 -8.35 -3.71 -20.93
N THR A 255 -8.56 -3.54 -19.64
CA THR A 255 -9.79 -3.90 -18.94
C THR A 255 -10.17 -2.85 -17.90
N LEU A 256 -11.48 -2.71 -17.66
CA LEU A 256 -12.07 -1.97 -16.54
C LEU A 256 -12.88 -2.93 -15.70
N SER A 257 -12.43 -3.21 -14.48
CA SER A 257 -13.03 -4.22 -13.62
C SER A 257 -13.86 -3.60 -12.51
N ARG A 258 -15.06 -4.15 -12.29
CA ARG A 258 -15.90 -3.75 -11.17
C ARG A 258 -15.38 -4.32 -9.85
N ILE A 259 -15.32 -3.50 -8.80
CA ILE A 259 -15.14 -3.98 -7.43
C ILE A 259 -16.52 -4.38 -6.90
N GLU A 260 -16.75 -5.68 -6.72
CA GLU A 260 -18.01 -6.23 -6.22
C GLU A 260 -17.97 -6.32 -4.69
N GLU A 261 -18.68 -5.43 -3.99
CA GLU A 261 -18.76 -5.45 -2.52
C GLU A 261 -19.25 -6.79 -1.98
N ASP A 262 -20.19 -7.40 -2.72
CA ASP A 262 -20.86 -8.63 -2.30
C ASP A 262 -19.99 -9.89 -2.35
N ARG A 263 -18.85 -9.89 -3.02
CA ARG A 263 -17.94 -11.05 -3.11
C ARG A 263 -16.94 -11.16 -1.96
N TYR A 264 -16.76 -10.09 -1.18
CA TYR A 264 -15.67 -10.03 -0.20
C TYR A 264 -16.17 -9.76 1.21
N VAL A 265 -15.43 -10.27 2.18
CA VAL A 265 -15.63 -9.95 3.60
C VAL A 265 -15.42 -8.47 3.82
N ARG A 266 -16.35 -7.82 4.51
CA ARG A 266 -16.21 -6.43 4.88
C ARG A 266 -15.25 -6.30 6.06
N LEU A 267 -14.13 -5.67 5.83
CA LEU A 267 -13.14 -5.22 6.83
C LEU A 267 -13.12 -3.70 6.81
N ASP A 268 -13.40 -3.03 7.91
CA ASP A 268 -13.23 -1.60 8.02
C ASP A 268 -11.75 -1.21 8.25
N LYS A 269 -11.45 0.08 8.16
CA LYS A 269 -10.08 0.59 8.36
C LYS A 269 -9.54 0.32 9.76
N PHE A 270 -10.41 0.32 10.78
CA PHE A 270 -10.03 0.07 12.16
C PHE A 270 -9.67 -1.39 12.35
N THR A 271 -10.45 -2.31 11.76
CA THR A 271 -10.20 -3.75 11.78
C THR A 271 -8.88 -4.12 11.10
N VAL A 272 -8.62 -3.62 9.89
CA VAL A 272 -7.35 -3.88 9.18
C VAL A 272 -6.15 -3.40 10.00
N ARG A 273 -6.25 -2.21 10.60
CA ARG A 273 -5.21 -1.62 11.45
C ARG A 273 -5.06 -2.37 12.79
N SER A 274 -6.18 -2.63 13.49
CA SER A 274 -6.21 -3.28 14.80
C SER A 274 -5.70 -4.72 14.75
N LEU A 275 -6.00 -5.46 13.68
CA LEU A 275 -5.50 -6.81 13.45
C LEU A 275 -4.08 -6.83 12.88
N GLU A 276 -3.50 -5.67 12.54
CA GLU A 276 -2.18 -5.56 11.92
C GLU A 276 -2.05 -6.46 10.67
N VAL A 277 -3.07 -6.41 9.81
CA VAL A 277 -3.13 -7.30 8.64
C VAL A 277 -2.00 -6.99 7.65
N ILE A 278 -1.79 -5.71 7.32
CA ILE A 278 -0.86 -5.26 6.27
C ILE A 278 0.38 -4.58 6.86
N SER A 279 0.19 -3.78 7.91
CA SER A 279 1.25 -2.98 8.55
C SER A 279 1.12 -3.05 10.06
N THR A 280 2.19 -2.75 10.77
CA THR A 280 2.24 -2.73 12.24
C THR A 280 2.15 -1.31 12.76
N MET A 281 1.64 -1.15 13.96
CA MET A 281 1.62 0.14 14.67
C MET A 281 2.96 0.49 15.31
N ASN A 282 3.77 -0.52 15.62
CA ASN A 282 5.08 -0.37 16.27
C ASN A 282 6.23 -0.60 15.30
N GLU A 283 7.27 0.20 15.38
CA GLU A 283 8.52 -0.01 14.65
C GLU A 283 9.14 -1.37 15.03
N GLY A 284 9.52 -2.15 14.01
CA GLY A 284 10.07 -3.51 14.20
C GLY A 284 9.04 -4.62 14.44
N GLY A 285 7.74 -4.30 14.52
CA GLY A 285 6.67 -5.29 14.57
C GLY A 285 6.55 -6.11 13.28
N LYS A 286 5.79 -7.21 13.33
CA LYS A 286 5.43 -8.02 12.15
C LYS A 286 3.92 -8.00 11.95
N SER A 287 3.48 -7.81 10.71
CA SER A 287 2.07 -7.92 10.32
C SER A 287 1.73 -9.35 9.89
N LEU A 288 0.43 -9.63 9.71
CA LEU A 288 0.00 -10.90 9.12
C LEU A 288 0.62 -11.10 7.71
N LEU A 289 0.65 -10.04 6.90
CA LEU A 289 1.28 -10.07 5.57
C LEU A 289 2.75 -10.52 5.68
N ASN A 290 3.53 -9.99 6.62
CA ASN A 290 4.93 -10.39 6.80
C ASN A 290 5.09 -11.89 7.15
N VAL A 291 4.11 -12.48 7.82
CA VAL A 291 4.11 -13.92 8.15
C VAL A 291 3.77 -14.76 6.92
N LEU A 292 2.80 -14.32 6.10
CA LEU A 292 2.27 -15.09 4.99
C LEU A 292 3.02 -14.87 3.66
N ASP A 293 3.74 -13.74 3.50
CA ASP A 293 4.46 -13.44 2.25
C ASP A 293 5.74 -14.27 2.12
N ARG A 294 5.64 -15.34 1.33
CA ARG A 294 6.73 -16.14 0.79
C ARG A 294 6.73 -16.14 -0.73
N THR A 295 6.05 -15.14 -1.31
CA THR A 295 6.00 -14.96 -2.75
C THR A 295 7.39 -14.62 -3.31
N VAL A 296 7.68 -15.12 -4.50
CA VAL A 296 8.95 -14.88 -5.19
C VAL A 296 8.82 -13.81 -6.26
N SER A 297 7.61 -13.59 -6.79
CA SER A 297 7.35 -12.55 -7.79
C SER A 297 6.74 -11.29 -7.17
N PRO A 298 7.08 -10.08 -7.67
CA PRO A 298 6.42 -8.85 -7.23
C PRO A 298 4.90 -8.85 -7.47
N MET A 299 4.44 -9.46 -8.55
CA MET A 299 3.03 -9.63 -8.89
C MET A 299 2.29 -10.45 -7.84
N GLY A 300 2.88 -11.57 -7.40
CA GLY A 300 2.36 -12.40 -6.30
C GLY A 300 2.26 -11.62 -4.99
N ALA A 301 3.28 -10.84 -4.64
CA ALA A 301 3.26 -10.02 -3.42
C ALA A 301 2.11 -8.98 -3.45
N ARG A 302 1.88 -8.29 -4.59
CA ARG A 302 0.76 -7.36 -4.76
C ARG A 302 -0.59 -8.06 -4.64
N MET A 303 -0.73 -9.22 -5.28
CA MET A 303 -1.96 -10.01 -5.21
C MET A 303 -2.24 -10.55 -3.81
N LEU A 304 -1.22 -11.05 -3.10
CA LEU A 304 -1.35 -11.55 -1.73
C LEU A 304 -1.84 -10.44 -0.77
N ARG A 305 -1.26 -9.25 -0.87
CA ARG A 305 -1.70 -8.07 -0.11
C ARG A 305 -3.18 -7.80 -0.33
N ARG A 306 -3.66 -7.85 -1.57
CA ARG A 306 -5.06 -7.67 -1.91
C ARG A 306 -5.96 -8.78 -1.37
N TRP A 307 -5.55 -10.04 -1.45
CA TRP A 307 -6.33 -11.16 -0.94
C TRP A 307 -6.56 -11.12 0.57
N LEU A 308 -5.60 -10.58 1.33
CA LEU A 308 -5.73 -10.40 2.78
C LEU A 308 -6.68 -9.27 3.17
N VAL A 309 -6.82 -8.24 2.33
CA VAL A 309 -7.71 -7.10 2.59
C VAL A 309 -9.12 -7.36 2.03
N PHE A 310 -9.23 -8.22 1.01
CA PHE A 310 -10.45 -8.64 0.36
C PHE A 310 -10.61 -10.18 0.42
N PRO A 311 -10.79 -10.77 1.63
CA PRO A 311 -11.06 -12.20 1.75
C PRO A 311 -12.40 -12.55 1.10
N LEU A 312 -12.50 -13.75 0.54
CA LEU A 312 -13.70 -14.22 -0.12
C LEU A 312 -14.82 -14.56 0.87
N LYS A 313 -16.08 -14.44 0.46
CA LYS A 313 -17.25 -14.90 1.24
C LYS A 313 -18.12 -15.94 0.53
N GLU A 314 -17.56 -16.64 -0.45
CA GLU A 314 -18.21 -17.74 -1.16
C GLU A 314 -17.42 -19.03 -0.93
N VAL A 315 -18.11 -20.13 -0.60
CA VAL A 315 -17.49 -21.40 -0.22
C VAL A 315 -16.67 -22.00 -1.36
N GLU A 316 -17.22 -22.02 -2.57
CA GLU A 316 -16.60 -22.68 -3.72
C GLU A 316 -15.25 -22.05 -4.10
N PRO A 317 -15.11 -20.71 -4.32
CA PRO A 317 -13.83 -20.10 -4.63
C PRO A 317 -12.79 -20.22 -3.50
N ILE A 318 -13.26 -20.27 -2.24
CA ILE A 318 -12.34 -20.49 -1.09
C ILE A 318 -11.80 -21.91 -1.14
N ASN A 319 -12.68 -22.90 -1.33
CA ASN A 319 -12.26 -24.32 -1.39
C ASN A 319 -11.40 -24.60 -2.61
N ASP A 320 -11.60 -23.94 -3.75
CA ASP A 320 -10.71 -24.02 -4.91
C ASP A 320 -9.27 -23.60 -4.54
N ARG A 321 -9.13 -22.50 -3.80
CA ARG A 321 -7.79 -22.06 -3.30
C ARG A 321 -7.21 -23.09 -2.33
N LEU A 322 -8.00 -23.56 -1.36
CA LEU A 322 -7.57 -24.55 -0.37
C LEU A 322 -7.16 -25.88 -1.00
N ASN A 323 -7.86 -26.34 -2.06
CA ASN A 323 -7.50 -27.54 -2.81
C ASN A 323 -6.13 -27.40 -3.48
N VAL A 324 -5.86 -26.26 -4.12
CA VAL A 324 -4.56 -25.99 -4.74
C VAL A 324 -3.45 -25.89 -3.68
N VAL A 325 -3.71 -25.20 -2.56
CA VAL A 325 -2.73 -25.13 -1.45
C VAL A 325 -2.42 -26.52 -0.90
N GLU A 326 -3.45 -27.35 -0.73
CA GLU A 326 -3.27 -28.74 -0.27
C GLU A 326 -2.46 -29.57 -1.28
N TYR A 327 -2.71 -29.38 -2.57
CA TYR A 327 -1.95 -30.07 -3.62
C TYR A 327 -0.45 -29.71 -3.55
N PHE A 328 -0.13 -28.40 -3.50
CA PHE A 328 1.25 -27.93 -3.37
C PHE A 328 1.90 -28.35 -2.04
N PHE A 329 1.10 -28.47 -0.98
CA PHE A 329 1.60 -28.94 0.31
C PHE A 329 2.00 -30.43 0.27
N ARG A 330 1.25 -31.26 -0.47
CA ARG A 330 1.47 -32.72 -0.57
C ARG A 330 2.49 -33.13 -1.61
N ASP A 331 2.77 -32.29 -2.62
CA ASP A 331 3.70 -32.57 -3.71
C ASP A 331 4.97 -31.70 -3.63
N PRO A 332 6.05 -32.20 -2.97
CA PRO A 332 7.31 -31.48 -2.87
C PRO A 332 8.01 -31.26 -4.19
N GLN A 333 7.82 -32.15 -5.20
CA GLN A 333 8.50 -32.05 -6.49
C GLN A 333 7.90 -30.92 -7.33
N LEU A 334 6.57 -30.87 -7.40
CA LEU A 334 5.87 -29.77 -8.05
C LEU A 334 6.17 -28.44 -7.34
N LYS A 335 6.18 -28.42 -6.01
CA LYS A 335 6.54 -27.22 -5.24
C LYS A 335 7.93 -26.70 -5.59
N GLN A 336 8.92 -27.56 -5.67
CA GLN A 336 10.29 -27.18 -6.04
C GLN A 336 10.36 -26.66 -7.49
N LEU A 337 9.70 -27.35 -8.44
CA LEU A 337 9.61 -26.88 -9.82
C LEU A 337 9.05 -25.45 -9.91
N LEU A 338 7.93 -25.21 -9.20
CA LEU A 338 7.29 -23.89 -9.18
C LEU A 338 8.22 -22.83 -8.56
N GLU A 339 8.91 -23.14 -7.47
CA GLU A 339 9.86 -22.22 -6.83
C GLU A 339 10.98 -21.80 -7.80
N GLU A 340 11.56 -22.76 -8.49
CA GLU A 340 12.63 -22.53 -9.47
C GLU A 340 12.12 -21.68 -10.65
N GLN A 341 10.99 -22.06 -11.26
CA GLN A 341 10.49 -21.36 -12.45
C GLN A 341 9.95 -19.96 -12.11
N LEU A 342 9.18 -19.82 -11.03
CA LEU A 342 8.63 -18.51 -10.63
C LEU A 342 9.73 -17.50 -10.30
N SER A 343 10.88 -17.96 -9.77
CA SER A 343 12.03 -17.07 -9.49
C SER A 343 12.63 -16.42 -10.73
N LEU A 344 12.43 -17.03 -11.90
CA LEU A 344 12.94 -16.53 -13.19
C LEU A 344 11.99 -15.53 -13.87
N ILE A 345 10.71 -15.48 -13.46
CA ILE A 345 9.68 -14.74 -14.20
C ILE A 345 9.80 -13.22 -14.01
N GLY A 346 10.12 -12.74 -12.83
CA GLY A 346 10.20 -11.30 -12.56
C GLY A 346 8.83 -10.59 -12.55
N ASP A 347 8.77 -9.33 -13.00
CA ASP A 347 7.56 -8.51 -12.98
C ASP A 347 6.98 -8.28 -14.37
N LEU A 348 6.22 -9.25 -14.86
CA LEU A 348 5.60 -9.19 -16.19
C LEU A 348 4.61 -8.02 -16.33
N GLU A 349 3.85 -7.66 -15.29
CA GLU A 349 2.90 -6.55 -15.34
C GLU A 349 3.62 -5.24 -15.68
N ARG A 350 4.74 -4.94 -14.99
CA ARG A 350 5.51 -3.72 -15.21
C ARG A 350 6.34 -3.75 -16.51
N ILE A 351 6.83 -4.89 -16.90
CA ILE A 351 7.52 -5.01 -18.20
C ILE A 351 6.56 -4.69 -19.34
N VAL A 352 5.34 -5.25 -19.30
CA VAL A 352 4.32 -5.02 -20.34
C VAL A 352 3.88 -3.56 -20.41
N SER A 353 3.72 -2.88 -19.28
CA SER A 353 3.39 -1.46 -19.28
C SER A 353 4.49 -0.62 -19.93
N LYS A 354 5.79 -0.95 -19.68
CA LYS A 354 6.92 -0.29 -20.34
C LYS A 354 6.99 -0.60 -21.85
N VAL A 355 6.61 -1.80 -22.26
CA VAL A 355 6.45 -2.15 -23.70
C VAL A 355 5.40 -1.23 -24.34
N ALA A 356 4.23 -1.10 -23.72
CA ALA A 356 3.14 -0.28 -24.24
C ALA A 356 3.51 1.19 -24.45
N VAL A 357 4.34 1.75 -23.55
CA VAL A 357 4.78 3.15 -23.63
C VAL A 357 6.12 3.30 -24.38
N GLY A 358 6.69 2.24 -24.92
CA GLY A 358 7.97 2.27 -25.66
C GLY A 358 9.19 2.59 -24.80
N ARG A 359 9.13 2.36 -23.48
CA ARG A 359 10.23 2.63 -22.51
C ARG A 359 10.91 1.38 -21.95
N VAL A 360 10.58 0.21 -22.49
CA VAL A 360 11.20 -1.04 -22.10
C VAL A 360 12.68 -1.04 -22.52
N THR A 361 13.56 -1.48 -21.64
CA THR A 361 14.99 -1.59 -21.92
C THR A 361 15.33 -2.92 -22.61
N PRO A 362 16.46 -3.02 -23.35
CA PRO A 362 16.87 -4.29 -23.96
C PRO A 362 17.03 -5.44 -22.96
N ARG A 363 17.49 -5.17 -21.74
CA ARG A 363 17.57 -6.17 -20.67
C ARG A 363 16.22 -6.67 -20.20
N GLU A 364 15.22 -5.78 -20.10
CA GLU A 364 13.84 -6.15 -19.75
C GLU A 364 13.17 -6.97 -20.85
N VAL A 365 13.48 -6.72 -22.12
CA VAL A 365 13.02 -7.56 -23.23
C VAL A 365 13.64 -8.97 -23.14
N VAL A 366 14.91 -9.09 -22.77
CA VAL A 366 15.52 -10.41 -22.49
C VAL A 366 14.89 -11.06 -21.27
N GLN A 367 14.57 -10.28 -20.21
CA GLN A 367 13.86 -10.79 -19.03
C GLN A 367 12.46 -11.31 -19.41
N LEU A 368 11.75 -10.63 -20.31
CA LEU A 368 10.47 -11.12 -20.83
C LEU A 368 10.63 -12.49 -21.52
N LYS A 369 11.66 -12.67 -22.34
CA LYS A 369 11.96 -13.98 -22.96
C LYS A 369 12.22 -15.06 -21.90
N VAL A 370 13.03 -14.75 -20.88
CA VAL A 370 13.31 -15.69 -19.78
C VAL A 370 12.03 -16.07 -19.04
N ALA A 371 11.17 -15.10 -18.78
CA ALA A 371 9.88 -15.34 -18.14
C ALA A 371 8.95 -16.23 -18.98
N LEU A 372 8.85 -15.98 -20.28
CA LEU A 372 8.06 -16.81 -21.20
C LEU A 372 8.58 -18.25 -21.26
N ASN A 373 9.90 -18.44 -21.26
CA ASN A 373 10.51 -19.78 -21.18
C ASN A 373 10.19 -20.49 -19.86
N ALA A 374 10.15 -19.76 -18.75
CA ALA A 374 9.82 -20.32 -17.42
C ALA A 374 8.34 -20.70 -17.27
N ILE A 375 7.45 -20.10 -18.05
CA ILE A 375 6.00 -20.44 -18.07
C ILE A 375 5.76 -21.82 -18.70
N GLU A 376 6.54 -22.23 -19.71
CA GLU A 376 6.34 -23.49 -20.43
C GLU A 376 6.42 -24.73 -19.55
N PRO A 377 7.44 -24.93 -18.66
CA PRO A 377 7.49 -26.07 -17.74
C PRO A 377 6.32 -26.07 -16.73
N VAL A 378 5.92 -24.89 -16.24
CA VAL A 378 4.77 -24.76 -15.32
C VAL A 378 3.49 -25.18 -15.99
N ARG A 379 3.25 -24.71 -17.23
CA ARG A 379 2.09 -25.09 -18.04
C ARG A 379 2.03 -26.61 -18.25
N ASN A 380 3.13 -27.20 -18.70
CA ASN A 380 3.20 -28.64 -18.99
C ASN A 380 2.94 -29.48 -17.74
N ALA A 381 3.57 -29.13 -16.62
CA ALA A 381 3.32 -29.78 -15.33
C ALA A 381 1.83 -29.74 -14.94
N PHE A 382 1.15 -28.61 -15.15
CA PHE A 382 -0.28 -28.49 -14.78
C PHE A 382 -1.22 -29.25 -15.72
N LEU A 383 -0.89 -29.40 -17.00
CA LEU A 383 -1.70 -30.15 -17.96
C LEU A 383 -1.72 -31.65 -17.65
N ASP A 384 -0.67 -32.16 -17.03
CA ASP A 384 -0.55 -33.58 -16.66
C ASP A 384 -1.27 -33.92 -15.32
N LEU A 385 -1.81 -32.91 -14.61
CA LEU A 385 -2.49 -33.11 -13.33
C LEU A 385 -3.97 -33.46 -13.49
N GLU A 386 -4.49 -34.27 -12.57
CA GLU A 386 -5.93 -34.56 -12.44
C GLU A 386 -6.71 -33.44 -11.73
N GLU A 387 -6.03 -32.58 -10.97
CA GLU A 387 -6.65 -31.48 -10.24
C GLU A 387 -7.19 -30.43 -11.23
N HIS A 388 -8.53 -30.22 -11.16
CA HIS A 388 -9.26 -29.44 -12.18
C HIS A 388 -8.81 -27.98 -12.25
N THR A 389 -8.60 -27.33 -11.10
CA THR A 389 -8.24 -25.91 -11.04
C THR A 389 -6.85 -25.65 -11.62
N LEU A 390 -5.85 -26.49 -11.27
CA LEU A 390 -4.49 -26.38 -11.80
C LEU A 390 -4.45 -26.67 -13.30
N ARG A 391 -5.15 -27.72 -13.75
CA ARG A 391 -5.24 -28.04 -15.17
C ARG A 391 -5.86 -26.90 -15.98
N LYS A 392 -6.95 -26.31 -15.49
CA LYS A 392 -7.57 -25.13 -16.12
C LYS A 392 -6.62 -23.92 -16.17
N ILE A 393 -5.79 -23.72 -15.15
CA ILE A 393 -4.72 -22.69 -15.17
C ILE A 393 -3.71 -23.03 -16.25
N GLY A 394 -3.24 -24.30 -16.34
CA GLY A 394 -2.33 -24.76 -17.38
C GLY A 394 -2.87 -24.55 -18.80
N GLU A 395 -4.17 -24.79 -19.04
CA GLU A 395 -4.82 -24.56 -20.34
C GLU A 395 -4.84 -23.07 -20.73
N GLN A 396 -4.86 -22.14 -19.75
CA GLN A 396 -4.91 -20.70 -19.97
C GLN A 396 -3.51 -20.05 -20.08
N LEU A 397 -2.46 -20.71 -19.59
CA LEU A 397 -1.08 -20.24 -19.71
C LEU A 397 -0.60 -20.35 -21.15
N ASP A 398 -0.02 -19.26 -21.66
CA ASP A 398 0.53 -19.20 -23.02
C ASP A 398 1.94 -18.62 -22.98
N PHE A 399 2.95 -19.38 -23.31
CA PHE A 399 4.33 -18.94 -23.34
C PHE A 399 4.71 -18.12 -24.58
N CYS A 400 3.74 -17.69 -25.39
CA CYS A 400 3.88 -16.80 -26.54
C CYS A 400 5.07 -17.15 -27.45
N PRO A 401 5.10 -18.33 -28.12
CA PRO A 401 6.23 -18.77 -28.92
C PRO A 401 6.70 -17.75 -29.94
N PRO A 402 5.81 -17.05 -30.70
CA PRO A 402 6.26 -16.10 -31.71
C PRO A 402 7.08 -14.94 -31.12
N VAL A 403 6.68 -14.42 -29.95
CA VAL A 403 7.41 -13.33 -29.25
C VAL A 403 8.74 -13.86 -28.71
N ARG A 404 8.68 -14.98 -27.99
CA ARG A 404 9.85 -15.62 -27.40
C ARG A 404 10.94 -15.91 -28.44
N ASP A 405 10.56 -16.59 -29.53
CA ASP A 405 11.50 -17.01 -30.59
C ASP A 405 12.03 -15.79 -31.37
N ARG A 406 11.23 -14.74 -31.53
CA ARG A 406 11.67 -13.51 -32.17
C ARG A 406 12.70 -12.78 -31.30
N ILE A 407 12.45 -12.64 -29.97
CA ILE A 407 13.43 -12.03 -29.06
C ILE A 407 14.73 -12.84 -29.04
N GLU A 408 14.65 -14.20 -29.01
CA GLU A 408 15.82 -15.07 -29.02
C GLU A 408 16.64 -14.88 -30.27
N ARG A 409 16.02 -14.74 -31.44
CA ARG A 409 16.70 -14.57 -32.72
C ARG A 409 17.31 -13.17 -32.86
N GLU A 410 16.63 -12.11 -32.41
CA GLU A 410 16.97 -10.74 -32.77
C GLU A 410 17.84 -10.04 -31.69
N ILE A 411 17.71 -10.35 -30.40
CA ILE A 411 18.41 -9.65 -29.33
C ILE A 411 19.60 -10.45 -28.79
N GLN A 412 20.68 -9.72 -28.42
CA GLN A 412 21.84 -10.29 -27.73
C GLN A 412 21.43 -10.90 -26.39
N ASN A 413 22.15 -11.90 -25.89
CA ASN A 413 21.83 -12.53 -24.58
C ASN A 413 22.11 -11.61 -23.40
N ASP A 414 23.13 -10.77 -23.46
CA ASP A 414 23.45 -9.74 -22.46
C ASP A 414 23.58 -8.37 -23.16
N PRO A 415 22.43 -7.74 -23.48
CA PRO A 415 22.46 -6.46 -24.13
C PRO A 415 22.77 -5.35 -23.12
N PRO A 416 23.22 -4.17 -23.58
CA PRO A 416 23.38 -3.00 -22.72
C PRO A 416 22.04 -2.56 -22.14
N ALA A 417 22.07 -1.88 -21.00
CA ALA A 417 20.86 -1.38 -20.34
C ALA A 417 20.16 -0.27 -21.16
N GLN A 418 20.89 0.48 -21.97
CA GLN A 418 20.37 1.62 -22.74
C GLN A 418 20.57 1.39 -24.25
N VAL A 419 19.55 1.74 -25.03
CA VAL A 419 19.56 1.57 -26.49
C VAL A 419 20.68 2.38 -27.17
N ASN A 420 20.97 3.56 -26.66
CA ASN A 420 22.00 4.46 -27.21
C ASN A 420 23.45 3.96 -27.07
N ARG A 421 23.67 2.83 -26.37
CA ARG A 421 24.99 2.22 -26.29
C ARG A 421 25.31 1.26 -27.45
N GLY A 422 24.31 0.94 -28.27
CA GLY A 422 24.46 0.01 -29.41
C GLY A 422 24.72 -1.43 -28.96
N ASN A 423 25.01 -2.32 -29.92
CA ASN A 423 25.28 -3.76 -29.72
C ASN A 423 24.11 -4.52 -29.08
N ILE A 424 22.90 -4.21 -29.51
CA ILE A 424 21.66 -4.82 -29.03
C ILE A 424 21.23 -5.98 -29.90
N ILE A 425 21.30 -5.80 -31.21
CA ILE A 425 20.80 -6.74 -32.22
C ILE A 425 21.88 -7.81 -32.51
N ARG A 426 21.47 -9.06 -32.62
CA ARG A 426 22.38 -10.16 -32.99
C ARG A 426 22.90 -10.03 -34.43
N LYS A 427 24.06 -10.62 -34.70
CA LYS A 427 24.61 -10.78 -36.04
C LYS A 427 23.70 -11.72 -36.86
N GLY A 428 23.49 -11.41 -38.14
CA GLY A 428 22.64 -12.20 -39.05
C GLY A 428 21.15 -11.79 -39.04
N VAL A 429 20.76 -10.79 -38.28
CA VAL A 429 19.37 -10.26 -38.26
C VAL A 429 19.12 -9.30 -39.42
N ASN A 430 20.11 -8.47 -39.75
CA ASN A 430 20.02 -7.48 -40.82
C ASN A 430 21.35 -7.34 -41.54
N GLU A 431 21.35 -7.57 -42.86
CA GLU A 431 22.57 -7.56 -43.70
C GLU A 431 23.25 -6.18 -43.75
N GLU A 432 22.44 -5.07 -43.76
CA GLU A 432 22.99 -3.73 -43.78
C GLU A 432 23.70 -3.41 -42.43
N LEU A 433 23.12 -3.82 -41.33
CA LEU A 433 23.74 -3.66 -40.00
C LEU A 433 25.07 -4.41 -39.91
N ASP A 434 25.09 -5.64 -40.38
CA ASP A 434 26.30 -6.47 -40.34
C ASP A 434 27.41 -5.89 -41.26
N SER A 435 27.05 -5.38 -42.44
CA SER A 435 28.00 -4.68 -43.35
C SER A 435 28.56 -3.40 -42.72
N LEU A 436 27.71 -2.60 -42.01
CA LEU A 436 28.16 -1.40 -41.32
C LEU A 436 29.10 -1.75 -40.14
N ARG A 437 28.83 -2.84 -39.44
CA ARG A 437 29.69 -3.31 -38.34
C ARG A 437 31.06 -3.77 -38.86
N GLU A 438 31.10 -4.45 -40.03
CA GLU A 438 32.37 -4.83 -40.68
C GLU A 438 33.19 -3.61 -41.09
N ILE A 439 32.55 -2.54 -41.60
CA ILE A 439 33.22 -1.29 -41.94
C ILE A 439 33.79 -0.64 -40.66
N ALA A 440 32.99 -0.55 -39.58
CA ALA A 440 33.46 0.04 -38.33
C ALA A 440 34.60 -0.77 -37.67
N PHE A 441 34.58 -2.10 -37.76
CA PHE A 441 35.61 -2.97 -37.24
C PHE A 441 36.90 -2.88 -38.07
N SER A 442 36.81 -3.02 -39.42
CA SER A 442 37.96 -2.90 -40.33
C SER A 442 38.60 -1.50 -40.24
N GLY A 443 37.80 -0.46 -39.97
CA GLY A 443 38.29 0.90 -39.70
C GLY A 443 39.17 0.98 -38.45
N LYS A 444 38.86 0.26 -37.38
CA LYS A 444 39.72 0.21 -36.19
C LYS A 444 41.04 -0.53 -36.42
N ASP A 445 40.98 -1.62 -37.16
CA ASP A 445 42.21 -2.35 -37.56
C ASP A 445 43.11 -1.50 -38.45
N TYR A 446 42.52 -0.71 -39.35
CA TYR A 446 43.26 0.21 -40.20
C TYR A 446 43.90 1.35 -39.40
N LEU A 447 43.26 1.88 -38.36
CA LEU A 447 43.87 2.84 -37.46
C LEU A 447 45.09 2.26 -36.71
N MET A 448 45.07 0.97 -36.35
CA MET A 448 46.22 0.30 -35.79
C MET A 448 47.35 0.12 -36.86
N GLN A 449 47.00 -0.16 -38.11
CA GLN A 449 47.98 -0.21 -39.20
C GLN A 449 48.59 1.17 -39.47
N ILE A 450 47.78 2.24 -39.48
CA ILE A 450 48.30 3.62 -39.55
C ILE A 450 49.26 3.88 -38.39
N GLN A 451 48.90 3.54 -37.19
CA GLN A 451 49.73 3.74 -36.00
C GLN A 451 51.08 3.00 -36.16
N GLN A 452 51.06 1.77 -36.58
CA GLN A 452 52.26 0.97 -36.77
C GLN A 452 53.12 1.55 -37.91
N ARG A 453 52.55 1.86 -39.06
CA ARG A 453 53.24 2.45 -40.21
C ARG A 453 53.91 3.78 -39.84
N GLU A 454 53.16 4.67 -39.18
CA GLU A 454 53.72 5.98 -38.75
C GLU A 454 54.77 5.81 -37.67
N THR A 455 54.65 4.82 -36.80
CA THR A 455 55.69 4.48 -35.81
C THR A 455 56.98 4.04 -36.48
N GLU A 456 56.88 3.19 -37.52
CA GLU A 456 58.05 2.73 -38.28
C GLU A 456 58.67 3.85 -39.11
N ALA A 457 57.84 4.66 -39.78
CA ALA A 457 58.31 5.77 -40.63
C ALA A 457 58.98 6.88 -39.84
N THR A 458 58.47 7.24 -38.67
CA THR A 458 59.00 8.33 -37.84
C THR A 458 60.02 7.88 -36.80
N GLY A 459 60.12 6.57 -36.52
CA GLY A 459 60.93 6.03 -35.43
C GLY A 459 60.46 6.46 -34.04
N ILE A 460 59.19 6.81 -33.87
CA ILE A 460 58.62 7.25 -32.60
C ILE A 460 57.84 6.08 -31.96
N SER A 461 58.50 5.29 -31.13
CA SER A 461 57.92 4.12 -30.46
C SER A 461 56.77 4.42 -29.48
N SER A 462 56.66 5.67 -29.05
CA SER A 462 55.61 6.12 -28.13
C SER A 462 54.41 6.77 -28.81
N LEU A 463 54.31 6.71 -30.14
CA LEU A 463 53.20 7.24 -30.92
C LEU A 463 51.94 6.49 -30.61
N LYS A 464 50.83 7.23 -30.33
CA LYS A 464 49.50 6.65 -30.11
C LYS A 464 48.46 7.35 -30.95
N ILE A 465 47.58 6.61 -31.55
CA ILE A 465 46.33 7.15 -32.08
C ILE A 465 45.26 7.05 -31.02
N SER A 466 44.59 8.15 -30.71
CA SER A 466 43.50 8.23 -29.73
C SER A 466 42.40 9.13 -30.23
N PHE A 467 41.21 9.05 -29.61
CA PHE A 467 40.03 9.81 -29.97
C PHE A 467 39.68 10.88 -28.89
N ASN A 468 39.22 12.02 -29.36
CA ASN A 468 38.71 13.09 -28.50
C ASN A 468 37.45 13.70 -29.12
N ASN A 469 36.37 13.90 -28.35
CA ASN A 469 35.08 14.42 -28.83
C ASN A 469 35.15 15.81 -29.47
N VAL A 470 36.20 16.60 -29.23
CA VAL A 470 36.40 17.95 -29.78
C VAL A 470 37.18 17.94 -31.10
N PHE A 471 38.17 17.06 -31.22
CA PHE A 471 39.14 17.06 -32.35
C PHE A 471 39.09 15.80 -33.21
N GLY A 472 38.31 14.80 -32.80
CA GLY A 472 38.26 13.50 -33.46
C GLY A 472 39.46 12.61 -33.17
N TYR A 473 39.85 11.77 -34.16
CA TYR A 473 41.07 10.95 -34.04
C TYR A 473 42.30 11.80 -34.22
N TYR A 474 43.30 11.56 -33.36
CA TYR A 474 44.59 12.29 -33.40
C TYR A 474 45.74 11.35 -33.08
N ILE A 475 46.93 11.75 -33.58
CA ILE A 475 48.19 11.14 -33.26
C ILE A 475 48.80 11.91 -32.08
N GLU A 476 49.08 11.25 -30.98
CA GLU A 476 49.75 11.85 -29.83
C GLU A 476 51.23 11.55 -29.80
N VAL A 477 52.08 12.58 -29.82
CA VAL A 477 53.50 12.49 -29.79
C VAL A 477 54.04 13.22 -28.54
N ARG A 478 54.89 12.53 -27.78
CA ARG A 478 55.56 13.15 -26.62
C ARG A 478 56.52 14.24 -27.05
N ASN A 479 56.62 15.30 -26.26
CA ASN A 479 57.48 16.45 -26.56
C ASN A 479 58.97 16.08 -26.80
N THR A 480 59.43 14.96 -26.27
CA THR A 480 60.77 14.42 -26.50
C THR A 480 61.06 13.99 -27.95
N HIS A 481 60.02 13.84 -28.77
CA HIS A 481 60.10 13.35 -30.15
C HIS A 481 59.50 14.33 -31.16
N LYS A 482 59.17 15.57 -30.77
CA LYS A 482 58.53 16.54 -31.65
C LYS A 482 59.37 16.86 -32.92
N ASP A 483 60.67 16.79 -32.86
CA ASP A 483 61.57 17.09 -33.98
C ASP A 483 61.57 15.98 -35.06
N LYS A 484 60.95 14.82 -34.77
CA LYS A 484 60.78 13.72 -35.69
C LYS A 484 59.43 13.70 -36.39
N VAL A 485 58.54 14.69 -36.07
CA VAL A 485 57.21 14.75 -36.68
C VAL A 485 57.30 15.21 -38.11
N PRO A 486 56.66 14.51 -39.07
CA PRO A 486 56.59 14.92 -40.47
C PRO A 486 55.95 16.28 -40.66
N ALA A 487 56.40 17.04 -41.66
CA ALA A 487 55.94 18.40 -41.92
C ALA A 487 54.49 18.48 -42.46
N ASP A 488 53.96 17.39 -42.97
CA ASP A 488 52.58 17.22 -43.46
C ASP A 488 51.57 16.98 -42.36
N TRP A 489 51.98 16.69 -41.12
CA TRP A 489 51.08 16.53 -40.00
C TRP A 489 50.62 17.88 -39.48
N ILE A 490 49.29 18.05 -39.35
CA ILE A 490 48.67 19.29 -38.85
C ILE A 490 48.56 19.23 -37.34
N ARG A 491 49.27 20.13 -36.61
CA ARG A 491 49.17 20.24 -35.17
C ARG A 491 47.84 20.85 -34.76
N LYS A 492 47.10 20.18 -33.88
CA LYS A 492 45.80 20.61 -33.34
C LYS A 492 45.82 21.09 -31.92
N GLN A 493 46.66 20.49 -31.08
CA GLN A 493 46.74 20.83 -29.66
C GLN A 493 48.14 20.58 -29.12
N THR A 494 48.59 21.52 -28.24
CA THR A 494 49.81 21.37 -27.47
C THR A 494 49.41 21.12 -26.00
N LEU A 495 49.94 20.03 -25.43
CA LEU A 495 49.79 19.67 -24.01
C LEU A 495 51.12 19.88 -23.28
N VAL A 496 51.13 19.78 -21.96
CA VAL A 496 52.33 19.95 -21.14
C VAL A 496 53.41 18.94 -21.52
N ASN A 497 53.06 17.69 -21.84
CA ASN A 497 54.00 16.57 -22.10
C ASN A 497 53.92 15.96 -23.51
N ALA A 498 53.00 16.43 -24.37
CA ALA A 498 52.75 15.87 -25.68
C ALA A 498 52.15 16.91 -26.64
N GLU A 499 52.23 16.65 -27.92
CA GLU A 499 51.50 17.37 -29.00
C GLU A 499 50.58 16.42 -29.73
N ARG A 500 49.44 16.95 -30.20
CA ARG A 500 48.39 16.19 -30.93
C ARG A 500 48.34 16.65 -32.39
N TYR A 501 48.41 15.71 -33.28
CA TYR A 501 48.45 15.94 -34.72
C TYR A 501 47.34 15.20 -35.42
N ILE A 502 46.95 15.69 -36.60
CA ILE A 502 46.07 14.97 -37.52
C ILE A 502 46.71 14.90 -38.92
N THR A 503 46.37 13.84 -39.65
CA THR A 503 46.67 13.69 -41.07
C THR A 503 45.40 13.74 -41.88
N GLN A 504 45.47 14.04 -43.20
CA GLN A 504 44.28 14.02 -44.05
C GLN A 504 43.69 12.58 -44.12
N GLU A 505 44.54 11.57 -44.24
CA GLU A 505 44.14 10.17 -44.22
C GLU A 505 43.36 9.80 -42.92
N LEU A 506 43.85 10.24 -41.79
CA LEU A 506 43.18 9.99 -40.50
C LEU A 506 41.82 10.64 -40.44
N LYS A 507 41.66 11.83 -41.01
CA LYS A 507 40.39 12.56 -41.09
C LYS A 507 39.40 11.90 -42.05
N ASP A 508 39.83 11.47 -43.21
CA ASP A 508 38.94 10.76 -44.17
C ASP A 508 38.42 9.45 -43.60
N TYR A 509 39.27 8.75 -42.84
CA TYR A 509 38.89 7.52 -42.15
C TYR A 509 37.96 7.77 -40.95
N GLU A 510 38.21 8.84 -40.22
CA GLU A 510 37.34 9.26 -39.16
C GLU A 510 35.89 9.48 -39.62
N GLU A 511 35.72 10.23 -40.73
CA GLU A 511 34.40 10.45 -41.32
C GLU A 511 33.68 9.15 -41.70
N LYS A 512 34.44 8.15 -42.21
CA LYS A 512 33.87 6.82 -42.51
C LYS A 512 33.47 6.04 -41.27
N ILE A 513 34.27 6.01 -40.21
CA ILE A 513 34.02 5.27 -38.97
C ILE A 513 32.86 5.91 -38.21
N LEU A 514 32.89 7.22 -37.97
CA LEU A 514 31.85 7.93 -37.27
C LEU A 514 30.50 7.87 -38.00
N GLY A 515 30.53 8.01 -39.32
CA GLY A 515 29.32 7.86 -40.15
C GLY A 515 28.76 6.43 -40.11
N ALA A 516 29.62 5.40 -40.00
CA ALA A 516 29.17 4.03 -39.82
C ALA A 516 28.60 3.77 -38.40
N GLU A 517 29.25 4.28 -37.35
CA GLU A 517 28.77 4.15 -35.93
C GLU A 517 27.45 4.85 -35.72
N GLU A 518 27.22 6.07 -36.25
CA GLU A 518 25.92 6.75 -36.19
C GLU A 518 24.81 5.96 -36.91
N LYS A 519 25.11 5.42 -38.13
CA LYS A 519 24.15 4.60 -38.88
C LYS A 519 23.84 3.27 -38.16
N ILE A 520 24.84 2.62 -37.57
CA ILE A 520 24.64 1.42 -36.75
C ILE A 520 23.68 1.69 -35.62
N LEU A 521 23.88 2.78 -34.85
CA LEU A 521 23.04 3.14 -33.73
C LEU A 521 21.59 3.45 -34.16
N ALA A 522 21.44 4.21 -35.26
CA ALA A 522 20.13 4.53 -35.81
C ALA A 522 19.37 3.27 -36.28
N LEU A 523 20.07 2.37 -36.98
CA LEU A 523 19.49 1.14 -37.51
C LEU A 523 19.16 0.15 -36.38
N GLU A 524 20.04 -0.02 -35.39
CA GLU A 524 19.76 -0.83 -34.19
C GLU A 524 18.58 -0.31 -33.43
N THR A 525 18.46 1.00 -33.25
CA THR A 525 17.30 1.64 -32.58
C THR A 525 16.02 1.36 -33.36
N THR A 526 16.05 1.45 -34.68
CA THR A 526 14.86 1.17 -35.51
C THR A 526 14.46 -0.31 -35.42
N LEU A 527 15.40 -1.23 -35.51
CA LEU A 527 15.13 -2.67 -35.41
C LEU A 527 14.59 -3.03 -34.00
N TYR A 528 15.17 -2.45 -32.96
CA TYR A 528 14.71 -2.64 -31.62
C TYR A 528 13.26 -2.10 -31.40
N ASN A 529 12.97 -0.91 -31.88
CA ASN A 529 11.61 -0.33 -31.79
C ASN A 529 10.59 -1.18 -32.57
N ASN A 530 10.94 -1.72 -33.71
CA ASN A 530 10.09 -2.64 -34.49
C ASN A 530 9.81 -3.94 -33.73
N LEU A 531 10.80 -4.46 -33.02
CA LEU A 531 10.60 -5.60 -32.12
C LEU A 531 9.64 -5.24 -30.97
N VAL A 532 9.87 -4.14 -30.27
CA VAL A 532 9.02 -3.68 -29.16
C VAL A 532 7.58 -3.48 -29.63
N GLU A 533 7.36 -2.84 -30.78
CA GLU A 533 6.01 -2.66 -31.34
C GLU A 533 5.33 -4.01 -31.61
N SER A 534 6.03 -5.01 -32.10
CA SER A 534 5.45 -6.34 -32.34
C SER A 534 5.05 -7.07 -31.04
N ILE A 535 5.67 -6.75 -29.90
CA ILE A 535 5.31 -7.31 -28.60
C ILE A 535 3.97 -6.72 -28.13
N THR A 536 3.62 -5.50 -28.56
CA THR A 536 2.39 -4.83 -28.12
C THR A 536 1.12 -5.63 -28.44
N GLU A 537 1.09 -6.40 -29.51
CA GLU A 537 -0.04 -7.26 -29.89
C GLU A 537 -0.30 -8.38 -28.86
N TYR A 538 0.72 -8.77 -28.12
CA TYR A 538 0.64 -9.84 -27.11
C TYR A 538 0.41 -9.34 -25.70
N ILE A 539 0.24 -8.03 -25.47
CA ILE A 539 -0.01 -7.44 -24.16
C ILE A 539 -1.14 -8.15 -23.41
N PRO A 540 -2.35 -8.36 -23.97
CA PRO A 540 -3.44 -9.02 -23.25
C PRO A 540 -3.11 -10.44 -22.80
N VAL A 541 -2.35 -11.18 -23.62
CA VAL A 541 -1.94 -12.55 -23.32
C VAL A 541 -0.91 -12.58 -22.18
N ILE A 542 0.08 -11.68 -22.23
CA ILE A 542 1.11 -11.58 -21.19
C ILE A 542 0.51 -11.11 -19.88
N GLN A 543 -0.46 -10.18 -19.88
CA GLN A 543 -1.19 -9.75 -18.68
C GLN A 543 -2.00 -10.88 -18.06
N ARG A 544 -2.65 -11.73 -18.87
CA ARG A 544 -3.33 -12.92 -18.40
C ARG A 544 -2.36 -13.89 -17.73
N ASN A 545 -1.20 -14.14 -18.35
CA ASN A 545 -0.13 -14.94 -17.75
C ASN A 545 0.32 -14.36 -16.42
N ALA A 546 0.58 -13.05 -16.36
CA ALA A 546 0.99 -12.36 -15.14
C ALA A 546 0.00 -12.58 -13.99
N ASN A 547 -1.31 -12.48 -14.27
CA ASN A 547 -2.36 -12.71 -13.27
C ASN A 547 -2.39 -14.17 -12.81
N LEU A 548 -2.30 -15.14 -13.73
CA LEU A 548 -2.27 -16.57 -13.40
C LEU A 548 -1.03 -16.92 -12.57
N ILE A 549 0.14 -16.43 -12.95
CA ILE A 549 1.40 -16.62 -12.23
C ILE A 549 1.34 -15.99 -10.83
N ALA A 550 0.81 -14.78 -10.69
CA ALA A 550 0.61 -14.15 -9.40
C ALA A 550 -0.30 -14.98 -8.48
N ARG A 551 -1.38 -15.57 -9.04
CA ARG A 551 -2.28 -16.47 -8.31
C ARG A 551 -1.55 -17.74 -7.85
N ILE A 552 -0.77 -18.38 -8.72
CA ILE A 552 0.03 -19.56 -8.38
C ILE A 552 1.03 -19.22 -7.27
N ASP A 553 1.73 -18.10 -7.36
CA ASP A 553 2.73 -17.66 -6.40
C ASP A 553 2.11 -17.40 -5.00
N CYS A 554 0.92 -16.80 -4.95
CA CYS A 554 0.17 -16.64 -3.68
C CYS A 554 -0.18 -17.98 -3.04
N LEU A 555 -0.71 -18.93 -3.83
CA LEU A 555 -1.11 -20.25 -3.32
C LEU A 555 0.10 -21.08 -2.90
N LEU A 556 1.20 -20.96 -3.64
CA LEU A 556 2.49 -21.55 -3.27
C LEU A 556 3.04 -20.96 -1.97
N SER A 557 2.93 -19.64 -1.80
CA SER A 557 3.29 -18.95 -0.55
C SER A 557 2.51 -19.50 0.64
N PHE A 558 1.20 -19.71 0.52
CA PHE A 558 0.37 -20.32 1.57
C PHE A 558 0.80 -21.76 1.88
N ALA A 559 1.13 -22.57 0.87
CA ALA A 559 1.60 -23.93 1.05
C ALA A 559 2.97 -23.98 1.76
N LYS A 560 3.89 -23.08 1.44
CA LYS A 560 5.19 -22.93 2.11
C LYS A 560 5.02 -22.60 3.58
N VAL A 561 4.24 -21.57 3.88
CA VAL A 561 3.96 -21.10 5.23
C VAL A 561 3.28 -22.20 6.04
N ALA A 562 2.36 -22.96 5.45
CA ALA A 562 1.71 -24.10 6.09
C ALA A 562 2.72 -25.18 6.50
N GLY A 563 3.67 -25.51 5.62
CA GLY A 563 4.74 -26.47 5.92
C GLY A 563 5.69 -25.99 7.01
N GLU A 564 6.17 -24.74 6.92
CA GLU A 564 7.07 -24.13 7.89
C GLU A 564 6.47 -24.03 9.30
N ASN A 565 5.15 -23.80 9.40
CA ASN A 565 4.47 -23.43 10.64
C ASN A 565 3.51 -24.48 11.16
N LYS A 566 3.41 -25.64 10.50
CA LYS A 566 2.47 -26.71 10.84
C LYS A 566 1.02 -26.18 10.89
N TYR A 567 0.62 -25.44 9.86
CA TYR A 567 -0.76 -25.01 9.71
C TYR A 567 -1.60 -26.12 9.08
N VAL A 568 -2.87 -26.14 9.38
CA VAL A 568 -3.81 -27.15 8.91
C VAL A 568 -4.83 -26.56 7.95
N ARG A 569 -5.36 -27.41 7.07
CA ARG A 569 -6.46 -27.05 6.18
C ARG A 569 -7.72 -26.76 6.99
N PRO A 570 -8.34 -25.55 6.89
CA PRO A 570 -9.64 -25.29 7.50
C PRO A 570 -10.76 -25.96 6.71
N ASP A 571 -11.83 -26.37 7.40
CA ASP A 571 -13.11 -26.79 6.82
C ASP A 571 -14.01 -25.55 6.70
N VAL A 572 -14.12 -24.98 5.50
CA VAL A 572 -14.92 -23.78 5.25
C VAL A 572 -16.26 -24.18 4.65
N ILE A 573 -17.34 -23.86 5.36
CA ILE A 573 -18.69 -24.30 5.05
C ILE A 573 -19.71 -23.15 5.12
N ASP A 574 -20.82 -23.29 4.43
CA ASP A 574 -21.96 -22.36 4.54
C ASP A 574 -22.79 -22.65 5.81
N SER A 575 -22.28 -22.18 6.95
CA SER A 575 -22.91 -22.32 8.27
C SER A 575 -22.64 -21.09 9.14
N ASP A 576 -23.27 -21.10 10.34
CA ASP A 576 -23.10 -20.10 11.39
C ASP A 576 -22.07 -20.50 12.47
N VAL A 577 -21.45 -21.66 12.34
CA VAL A 577 -20.54 -22.23 13.35
C VAL A 577 -19.08 -21.77 13.10
N LEU A 578 -18.43 -21.28 14.14
CA LEU A 578 -16.99 -21.06 14.19
C LEU A 578 -16.41 -21.96 15.29
N ASP A 579 -15.69 -23.02 14.91
CA ASP A 579 -15.11 -23.98 15.85
C ASP A 579 -13.61 -24.15 15.56
N ILE A 580 -12.77 -23.58 16.42
CA ILE A 580 -11.32 -23.60 16.31
C ILE A 580 -10.77 -24.40 17.50
N LYS A 581 -10.02 -25.47 17.23
CA LYS A 581 -9.34 -26.29 18.23
C LYS A 581 -7.85 -25.98 18.25
N ALA A 582 -7.32 -25.76 19.45
CA ALA A 582 -5.92 -25.44 19.66
C ALA A 582 -5.40 -24.34 18.74
N GLY A 583 -6.18 -23.25 18.58
CA GLY A 583 -5.82 -22.10 17.77
C GLY A 583 -4.59 -21.38 18.34
N ARG A 584 -3.71 -20.89 17.46
CA ARG A 584 -2.52 -20.11 17.77
C ARG A 584 -2.57 -18.77 17.05
N HIS A 585 -1.92 -17.74 17.62
CA HIS A 585 -1.84 -16.42 16.97
C HIS A 585 -0.71 -16.42 15.93
N PRO A 586 -1.00 -16.26 14.64
CA PRO A 586 -0.01 -16.45 13.56
C PRO A 586 1.20 -15.51 13.66
N VAL A 587 1.02 -14.31 14.19
CA VAL A 587 2.09 -13.31 14.30
C VAL A 587 2.86 -13.49 15.62
N ILE A 588 2.14 -13.59 16.75
CA ILE A 588 2.78 -13.67 18.07
C ILE A 588 3.63 -14.93 18.18
N GLU A 589 3.16 -16.07 17.67
CA GLU A 589 3.95 -17.32 17.72
C GLU A 589 5.32 -17.21 17.01
N LYS A 590 5.46 -16.27 16.06
CA LYS A 590 6.72 -16.00 15.33
C LYS A 590 7.62 -14.96 16.00
N GLN A 591 7.14 -14.30 17.04
CA GLN A 591 7.89 -13.30 17.81
C GLN A 591 8.34 -13.84 19.17
N LEU A 592 7.81 -15.00 19.59
CA LEU A 592 8.23 -15.62 20.83
C LEU A 592 9.71 -16.07 20.77
N PRO A 593 10.44 -15.97 21.90
CA PRO A 593 11.80 -16.50 21.99
C PRO A 593 11.87 -17.99 21.64
N LEU A 594 13.03 -18.41 21.12
CA LEU A 594 13.28 -19.82 20.82
C LEU A 594 13.08 -20.69 22.08
N GLY A 595 12.18 -21.67 21.98
CA GLY A 595 11.88 -22.59 23.10
C GLY A 595 10.63 -22.22 23.91
N GLU A 596 10.04 -21.06 23.70
CA GLU A 596 8.75 -20.67 24.31
C GLU A 596 7.58 -20.96 23.35
N PRO A 597 6.78 -22.04 23.58
CA PRO A 597 5.64 -22.31 22.72
C PRO A 597 4.49 -21.35 22.99
N TYR A 598 3.75 -20.98 21.94
CA TYR A 598 2.47 -20.26 22.08
C TYR A 598 1.43 -21.18 22.74
N ILE A 599 0.71 -20.68 23.73
CA ILE A 599 -0.36 -21.44 24.40
C ILE A 599 -1.61 -21.42 23.54
N ALA A 600 -1.89 -22.57 22.92
CA ALA A 600 -3.03 -22.73 22.03
C ALA A 600 -4.37 -22.77 22.78
N ASN A 601 -5.43 -22.19 22.18
CA ASN A 601 -6.74 -22.06 22.79
C ASN A 601 -7.86 -22.51 21.84
N ASP A 602 -8.93 -23.07 22.43
CA ASP A 602 -10.14 -23.44 21.75
C ASP A 602 -11.14 -22.28 21.77
N VAL A 603 -11.79 -22.04 20.62
CA VAL A 603 -12.88 -21.07 20.52
C VAL A 603 -14.02 -21.69 19.74
N HIS A 604 -15.22 -21.72 20.35
CA HIS A 604 -16.44 -22.17 19.71
C HIS A 604 -17.50 -21.08 19.79
N LEU A 605 -18.08 -20.70 18.65
CA LEU A 605 -19.19 -19.75 18.54
C LEU A 605 -20.25 -20.28 17.58
N ASP A 606 -21.52 -20.13 17.93
CA ASP A 606 -22.68 -20.44 17.10
C ASP A 606 -23.87 -19.49 17.41
N SER A 607 -24.83 -19.39 16.56
CA SER A 607 -26.02 -18.53 16.73
C SER A 607 -27.09 -19.12 17.67
N LYS A 608 -26.92 -20.37 18.17
CA LYS A 608 -27.95 -21.11 18.91
C LYS A 608 -27.67 -21.24 20.40
N ALA A 609 -26.43 -21.62 20.77
CA ALA A 609 -26.06 -21.94 22.14
C ALA A 609 -24.97 -21.01 22.70
N GLN A 610 -24.03 -20.55 21.88
CA GLN A 610 -22.86 -19.77 22.31
C GLN A 610 -22.57 -18.66 21.30
N GLN A 611 -23.45 -17.67 21.23
CA GLN A 611 -23.33 -16.54 20.32
C GLN A 611 -22.29 -15.54 20.80
N ILE A 612 -22.27 -15.27 22.12
CA ILE A 612 -21.40 -14.29 22.75
C ILE A 612 -20.57 -14.97 23.83
N ILE A 613 -19.27 -14.76 23.77
CA ILE A 613 -18.34 -15.17 24.84
C ILE A 613 -17.88 -13.90 25.55
N ILE A 614 -18.18 -13.78 26.84
CA ILE A 614 -17.60 -12.76 27.71
C ILE A 614 -16.32 -13.33 28.29
N ILE A 615 -15.20 -12.64 28.07
CA ILE A 615 -13.86 -13.08 28.51
C ILE A 615 -13.34 -12.14 29.57
N THR A 616 -13.28 -12.64 30.81
CA THR A 616 -12.72 -11.91 31.96
C THR A 616 -11.27 -12.37 32.25
N GLY A 617 -10.57 -11.61 33.07
CA GLY A 617 -9.19 -11.94 33.49
C GLY A 617 -8.29 -10.70 33.53
N PRO A 618 -7.10 -10.84 34.12
CA PRO A 618 -6.20 -9.72 34.31
C PRO A 618 -5.64 -9.19 32.99
N ASN A 619 -5.15 -7.94 33.02
CA ASN A 619 -4.36 -7.40 31.92
C ASN A 619 -3.07 -8.23 31.78
N MET A 620 -2.53 -8.33 30.57
CA MET A 620 -1.39 -9.19 30.19
C MET A 620 -1.69 -10.71 30.19
N ALA A 621 -2.88 -11.16 30.53
CA ALA A 621 -3.24 -12.58 30.46
C ALA A 621 -3.41 -13.08 29.02
N GLY A 622 -3.49 -12.20 28.02
CA GLY A 622 -3.61 -12.57 26.61
C GLY A 622 -5.02 -12.49 26.02
N LYS A 623 -5.97 -11.79 26.66
CA LYS A 623 -7.34 -11.58 26.17
C LYS A 623 -7.35 -11.01 24.75
N SER A 624 -6.70 -9.88 24.53
CA SER A 624 -6.60 -9.21 23.21
C SER A 624 -5.92 -10.08 22.14
N ALA A 625 -4.91 -10.88 22.54
CA ALA A 625 -4.25 -11.83 21.63
C ALA A 625 -5.21 -12.93 21.18
N LEU A 626 -6.08 -13.43 22.07
CA LEU A 626 -7.08 -14.43 21.74
C LEU A 626 -8.15 -13.90 20.78
N LEU A 627 -8.62 -12.67 21.00
CA LEU A 627 -9.58 -12.02 20.10
C LEU A 627 -8.98 -11.91 18.70
N ARG A 628 -7.80 -11.30 18.59
CA ARG A 628 -7.09 -11.13 17.29
C ARG A 628 -6.79 -12.47 16.64
N GLN A 629 -6.34 -13.48 17.39
CA GLN A 629 -6.14 -14.85 16.91
C GLN A 629 -7.38 -15.38 16.17
N THR A 630 -8.55 -15.27 16.79
CA THR A 630 -9.81 -15.77 16.21
C THR A 630 -10.16 -15.07 14.91
N ALA A 631 -10.03 -13.74 14.86
CA ALA A 631 -10.27 -12.98 13.64
C ALA A 631 -9.24 -13.30 12.55
N LEU A 632 -7.95 -13.41 12.89
CA LEU A 632 -6.90 -13.70 11.92
C LEU A 632 -7.03 -15.12 11.34
N ILE A 633 -7.39 -16.13 12.15
CA ILE A 633 -7.67 -17.49 11.68
C ILE A 633 -8.84 -17.49 10.71
N THR A 634 -9.93 -16.78 11.02
CA THR A 634 -11.10 -16.65 10.15
C THR A 634 -10.75 -15.95 8.83
N LEU A 635 -9.99 -14.85 8.90
CA LEU A 635 -9.51 -14.10 7.74
C LEU A 635 -8.62 -14.96 6.84
N MET A 636 -7.65 -15.68 7.42
CA MET A 636 -6.76 -16.61 6.69
C MET A 636 -7.56 -17.71 5.98
N ALA A 637 -8.52 -18.33 6.67
CA ALA A 637 -9.38 -19.36 6.08
C ALA A 637 -10.15 -18.83 4.87
N GLN A 638 -10.77 -17.64 4.98
CA GLN A 638 -11.54 -17.03 3.87
C GLN A 638 -10.64 -16.39 2.79
N ALA A 639 -9.37 -16.16 3.06
CA ALA A 639 -8.38 -15.85 2.01
C ALA A 639 -7.95 -17.10 1.21
N GLY A 640 -8.26 -18.31 1.71
CA GLY A 640 -7.88 -19.58 1.11
C GLY A 640 -6.52 -20.11 1.60
N SER A 641 -6.08 -19.69 2.79
CA SER A 641 -4.86 -20.16 3.44
C SER A 641 -5.15 -21.24 4.47
N PHE A 642 -4.17 -22.11 4.73
CA PHE A 642 -4.15 -22.95 5.91
C PHE A 642 -3.97 -22.10 7.18
N VAL A 643 -4.41 -22.61 8.32
CA VAL A 643 -4.56 -21.85 9.56
C VAL A 643 -3.78 -22.46 10.74
N PRO A 644 -3.29 -21.64 11.68
CA PRO A 644 -2.56 -22.08 12.86
C PRO A 644 -3.50 -22.67 13.92
N ALA A 645 -3.95 -23.90 13.71
CA ALA A 645 -4.82 -24.64 14.62
C ALA A 645 -4.52 -26.14 14.52
N GLU A 646 -5.09 -26.94 15.41
CA GLU A 646 -5.15 -28.39 15.27
C GLU A 646 -6.28 -28.80 14.30
N SER A 647 -7.42 -28.14 14.41
CA SER A 647 -8.52 -28.21 13.45
C SER A 647 -9.33 -26.90 13.49
N ALA A 648 -9.93 -26.53 12.37
CA ALA A 648 -10.78 -25.34 12.28
C ALA A 648 -11.94 -25.60 11.34
N ARG A 649 -13.16 -25.45 11.85
CA ARG A 649 -14.39 -25.42 11.04
C ARG A 649 -14.92 -24.00 11.07
N ILE A 650 -14.91 -23.36 9.90
CA ILE A 650 -15.23 -21.95 9.74
C ILE A 650 -16.48 -21.79 8.90
N GLY A 651 -17.57 -21.42 9.56
CA GLY A 651 -18.78 -20.94 8.87
C GLY A 651 -18.51 -19.57 8.27
N LEU A 652 -19.05 -19.32 7.09
CA LEU A 652 -18.81 -18.08 6.37
C LEU A 652 -19.12 -16.84 7.22
N VAL A 653 -18.17 -15.92 7.23
CA VAL A 653 -18.28 -14.60 7.85
C VAL A 653 -18.33 -13.56 6.74
N ASP A 654 -19.30 -12.65 6.81
CA ASP A 654 -19.46 -11.58 5.82
C ASP A 654 -18.82 -10.26 6.25
N LYS A 655 -18.65 -10.06 7.58
CA LYS A 655 -18.06 -8.87 8.18
C LYS A 655 -17.24 -9.25 9.40
N ILE A 656 -16.03 -8.71 9.50
CA ILE A 656 -15.21 -8.80 10.72
C ILE A 656 -15.04 -7.39 11.26
N PHE A 657 -15.49 -7.16 12.49
CA PHE A 657 -15.37 -5.91 13.21
C PHE A 657 -14.52 -6.07 14.44
N THR A 658 -13.58 -5.15 14.64
CA THR A 658 -12.74 -5.16 15.84
C THR A 658 -12.70 -3.79 16.48
N ARG A 659 -12.90 -3.77 17.79
CA ARG A 659 -12.56 -2.66 18.66
C ARG A 659 -11.56 -3.18 19.69
N VAL A 660 -10.27 -3.17 19.30
CA VAL A 660 -9.16 -3.71 20.09
C VAL A 660 -8.05 -2.66 20.21
N GLY A 661 -7.70 -2.26 21.43
CA GLY A 661 -6.67 -1.27 21.72
C GLY A 661 -7.19 0.19 21.71
N ALA A 662 -6.51 1.08 22.43
CA ALA A 662 -6.78 2.51 22.39
C ALA A 662 -6.09 3.12 21.16
N SER A 663 -6.84 3.74 20.26
CA SER A 663 -6.28 4.59 19.22
C SER A 663 -6.38 6.04 19.67
N ASP A 664 -5.27 6.62 20.13
CA ASP A 664 -5.22 8.06 20.41
C ASP A 664 -5.13 8.81 19.08
N ASN A 665 -6.21 9.45 18.68
CA ASN A 665 -6.22 10.32 17.51
C ASN A 665 -6.05 11.78 17.95
N ILE A 666 -4.87 12.08 18.49
CA ILE A 666 -4.52 13.42 19.04
C ILE A 666 -4.65 14.51 17.95
N SER A 667 -4.49 14.13 16.68
CA SER A 667 -4.51 15.08 15.54
C SER A 667 -5.89 15.70 15.27
N LEU A 668 -7.00 15.07 15.68
CA LEU A 668 -8.36 15.59 15.48
C LEU A 668 -8.95 16.23 16.75
N GLY A 669 -8.24 16.21 17.89
CA GLY A 669 -8.73 16.77 19.15
C GLY A 669 -9.93 16.02 19.74
N GLU A 670 -10.27 14.83 19.26
CA GLU A 670 -11.36 14.01 19.79
C GLU A 670 -10.92 13.30 21.07
N SER A 671 -11.82 13.22 22.04
CA SER A 671 -11.63 12.40 23.23
C SER A 671 -11.50 10.92 22.83
N THR A 672 -10.56 10.19 23.45
CA THR A 672 -10.39 8.73 23.27
C THR A 672 -11.69 7.97 23.46
N PHE A 673 -12.55 8.40 24.39
CA PHE A 673 -13.86 7.83 24.61
C PHE A 673 -14.84 8.10 23.46
N MET A 674 -14.80 9.30 22.84
CA MET A 674 -15.65 9.62 21.69
C MET A 674 -15.27 8.76 20.46
N VAL A 675 -13.97 8.59 20.20
CA VAL A 675 -13.48 7.68 19.14
C VAL A 675 -13.97 6.26 19.41
N GLU A 676 -13.87 5.78 20.65
CA GLU A 676 -14.36 4.46 21.06
C GLU A 676 -15.85 4.29 20.81
N MET A 677 -16.67 5.29 21.13
CA MET A 677 -18.13 5.25 20.91
C MET A 677 -18.49 5.33 19.43
N ASN A 678 -17.76 6.10 18.64
CA ASN A 678 -17.96 6.18 17.19
C ASN A 678 -17.66 4.83 16.52
N GLU A 679 -16.55 4.17 16.88
CA GLU A 679 -16.22 2.83 16.40
C GLU A 679 -17.29 1.79 16.81
N ALA A 680 -17.74 1.83 18.06
CA ALA A 680 -18.79 0.94 18.54
C ALA A 680 -20.14 1.18 17.82
N ALA A 681 -20.49 2.45 17.56
CA ALA A 681 -21.69 2.81 16.84
C ALA A 681 -21.68 2.32 15.39
N ASP A 682 -20.52 2.47 14.68
CA ASP A 682 -20.36 1.94 13.33
C ASP A 682 -20.56 0.41 13.30
N ILE A 683 -19.96 -0.31 14.24
CA ILE A 683 -20.14 -1.76 14.38
C ILE A 683 -21.62 -2.11 14.56
N LEU A 684 -22.29 -1.49 15.54
CA LEU A 684 -23.67 -1.82 15.92
C LEU A 684 -24.68 -1.51 14.81
N ASN A 685 -24.47 -0.45 14.05
CA ASN A 685 -25.33 -0.07 12.92
C ASN A 685 -25.14 -0.97 11.69
N ASN A 686 -24.01 -1.67 11.60
CA ASN A 686 -23.65 -2.50 10.43
C ASN A 686 -23.67 -4.01 10.69
N LEU A 687 -24.26 -4.47 11.78
CA LEU A 687 -24.35 -5.90 12.12
C LEU A 687 -25.11 -6.71 11.07
N SER A 688 -24.66 -7.94 10.87
CA SER A 688 -25.36 -9.00 10.13
C SER A 688 -25.43 -10.29 10.95
N ASP A 689 -26.18 -11.27 10.50
CA ASP A 689 -26.27 -12.61 11.12
C ASP A 689 -24.94 -13.40 11.00
N ARG A 690 -24.08 -13.04 10.04
CA ARG A 690 -22.79 -13.66 9.79
C ARG A 690 -21.60 -12.82 10.28
N SER A 691 -21.84 -11.70 10.94
CA SER A 691 -20.74 -10.87 11.47
C SER A 691 -19.97 -11.57 12.58
N LEU A 692 -18.65 -11.35 12.60
CA LEU A 692 -17.75 -11.65 13.72
C LEU A 692 -17.32 -10.33 14.37
N VAL A 693 -17.65 -10.16 15.65
CA VAL A 693 -17.41 -8.92 16.39
C VAL A 693 -16.46 -9.15 17.56
N LEU A 694 -15.45 -8.30 17.70
CA LEU A 694 -14.44 -8.39 18.73
C LEU A 694 -14.38 -7.06 19.50
N PHE A 695 -14.80 -7.08 20.75
CA PHE A 695 -14.67 -5.95 21.66
C PHE A 695 -13.62 -6.22 22.74
N ASP A 696 -12.69 -5.31 22.90
CA ASP A 696 -11.65 -5.39 23.93
C ASP A 696 -11.70 -4.16 24.82
N GLU A 697 -12.05 -4.38 26.09
CA GLU A 697 -12.07 -3.41 27.15
C GLU A 697 -12.91 -2.15 26.87
N LEU A 698 -14.07 -2.33 26.22
CA LEU A 698 -14.99 -1.25 25.89
C LEU A 698 -15.53 -0.56 27.15
N GLY A 699 -15.60 0.79 27.15
CA GLY A 699 -16.11 1.61 28.24
C GLY A 699 -15.05 2.10 29.24
N ARG A 700 -13.74 1.91 28.95
CA ARG A 700 -12.66 2.36 29.86
C ARG A 700 -12.47 3.88 29.92
N GLY A 701 -12.89 4.60 28.89
CA GLY A 701 -12.66 6.04 28.74
C GLY A 701 -13.60 6.93 29.58
N THR A 702 -14.49 6.35 30.40
CA THR A 702 -15.46 7.06 31.19
C THR A 702 -15.53 6.54 32.64
N SER A 703 -16.53 7.00 33.45
CA SER A 703 -16.71 6.48 34.80
C SER A 703 -17.01 4.97 34.79
N THR A 704 -16.63 4.25 35.83
CA THR A 704 -16.78 2.79 35.92
C THR A 704 -18.24 2.35 35.69
N TYR A 705 -19.19 3.03 36.29
CA TYR A 705 -20.62 2.68 36.18
C TYR A 705 -21.20 2.99 34.79
N ASP A 706 -20.81 4.10 34.17
CA ASP A 706 -21.19 4.40 32.78
C ASP A 706 -20.62 3.37 31.84
N GLY A 707 -19.32 3.01 32.00
CA GLY A 707 -18.65 2.00 31.21
C GLY A 707 -19.32 0.63 31.29
N ILE A 708 -19.67 0.17 32.53
CA ILE A 708 -20.39 -1.09 32.72
C ILE A 708 -21.79 -1.02 32.07
N SER A 709 -22.52 0.09 32.23
CA SER A 709 -23.86 0.25 31.68
C SER A 709 -23.86 0.20 30.15
N ILE A 710 -22.92 0.87 29.52
CA ILE A 710 -22.74 0.86 28.04
C ILE A 710 -22.36 -0.53 27.57
N ALA A 711 -21.36 -1.16 28.20
CA ALA A 711 -20.92 -2.50 27.83
C ALA A 711 -22.06 -3.53 27.97
N TRP A 712 -22.84 -3.48 29.04
CA TRP A 712 -24.00 -4.32 29.24
C TRP A 712 -25.04 -4.14 28.14
N ALA A 713 -25.45 -2.88 27.90
CA ALA A 713 -26.46 -2.54 26.89
C ALA A 713 -26.03 -2.99 25.46
N ILE A 714 -24.75 -2.88 25.12
CA ILE A 714 -24.21 -3.33 23.84
C ILE A 714 -24.30 -4.84 23.71
N VAL A 715 -23.87 -5.60 24.73
CA VAL A 715 -23.94 -7.07 24.70
C VAL A 715 -25.40 -7.54 24.65
N GLU A 716 -26.30 -6.91 25.41
CA GLU A 716 -27.74 -7.16 25.34
C GLU A 716 -28.32 -6.86 23.96
N HIS A 717 -27.98 -5.71 23.37
CA HIS A 717 -28.42 -5.34 22.03
C HIS A 717 -28.01 -6.36 20.98
N ILE A 718 -26.76 -6.83 20.99
CA ILE A 718 -26.27 -7.86 20.04
C ILE A 718 -26.98 -9.18 20.26
N HIS A 719 -27.23 -9.58 21.52
CA HIS A 719 -27.93 -10.82 21.84
C HIS A 719 -29.40 -10.78 21.43
N GLU A 720 -30.12 -9.68 21.70
CA GLU A 720 -31.55 -9.54 21.43
C GLU A 720 -31.86 -9.02 20.02
N HIS A 721 -30.83 -8.71 19.20
CA HIS A 721 -31.03 -8.17 17.86
C HIS A 721 -31.95 -9.08 17.02
N PRO A 722 -33.03 -8.58 16.41
CA PRO A 722 -34.07 -9.41 15.82
C PRO A 722 -33.61 -10.20 14.58
N LYS A 723 -32.62 -9.67 13.84
CA LYS A 723 -32.14 -10.26 12.59
C LYS A 723 -30.66 -10.64 12.65
N ALA A 724 -29.80 -9.83 13.28
CA ALA A 724 -28.36 -10.00 13.28
C ALA A 724 -27.89 -10.68 14.58
N LYS A 725 -27.72 -12.00 14.55
CA LYS A 725 -27.14 -12.76 15.67
C LYS A 725 -25.62 -12.88 15.51
N ALA A 726 -24.95 -11.73 15.55
CA ALA A 726 -23.51 -11.65 15.34
C ALA A 726 -22.73 -12.48 16.38
N LYS A 727 -21.78 -13.30 15.90
CA LYS A 727 -20.82 -14.02 16.76
C LYS A 727 -19.90 -13.00 17.42
N THR A 728 -19.82 -13.02 18.76
CA THR A 728 -19.11 -11.96 19.48
C THR A 728 -18.14 -12.52 20.53
N LEU A 729 -16.93 -12.01 20.55
CA LEU A 729 -15.98 -12.14 21.65
C LEU A 729 -15.87 -10.78 22.33
N PHE A 730 -16.19 -10.73 23.62
CA PHE A 730 -16.20 -9.53 24.44
C PHE A 730 -15.23 -9.67 25.60
N ALA A 731 -14.03 -9.14 25.46
CA ALA A 731 -13.03 -9.11 26.51
C ALA A 731 -13.25 -7.89 27.42
N THR A 732 -13.30 -8.10 28.71
CA THR A 732 -13.56 -7.05 29.69
C THR A 732 -12.88 -7.30 31.02
N HIS A 733 -12.73 -6.26 31.80
CA HIS A 733 -12.36 -6.32 33.20
C HIS A 733 -13.56 -6.11 34.13
N TYR A 734 -14.76 -5.83 33.60
CA TYR A 734 -15.99 -5.71 34.32
C TYR A 734 -16.54 -7.09 34.70
N HIS A 735 -16.37 -7.48 35.96
CA HIS A 735 -16.83 -8.80 36.46
C HIS A 735 -18.34 -8.89 36.52
N GLU A 736 -19.03 -7.76 36.58
CA GLU A 736 -20.49 -7.64 36.64
C GLU A 736 -21.15 -8.23 35.40
N LEU A 737 -20.46 -8.18 34.23
CA LEU A 737 -20.97 -8.77 32.99
C LEU A 737 -21.10 -10.29 33.08
N ASN A 738 -20.40 -10.95 34.00
CA ASN A 738 -20.55 -12.39 34.25
C ASN A 738 -21.99 -12.79 34.63
N GLU A 739 -22.75 -11.90 35.23
CA GLU A 739 -24.16 -12.16 35.57
C GLU A 739 -25.06 -12.32 34.35
N MET A 740 -24.64 -11.83 33.16
CA MET A 740 -25.43 -11.94 31.91
C MET A 740 -25.66 -13.39 31.48
N GLU A 741 -24.75 -14.32 31.75
CA GLU A 741 -24.94 -15.75 31.42
C GLU A 741 -26.17 -16.35 32.11
N LYS A 742 -26.52 -15.86 33.32
CA LYS A 742 -27.71 -16.32 34.06
C LYS A 742 -29.02 -15.86 33.40
N SER A 743 -29.00 -14.69 32.75
CA SER A 743 -30.19 -14.05 32.18
C SER A 743 -30.33 -14.32 30.68
N PHE A 744 -29.26 -14.56 29.94
CA PHE A 744 -29.22 -14.70 28.47
C PHE A 744 -28.66 -16.05 28.03
N LYS A 745 -29.46 -16.87 27.39
CA LYS A 745 -29.13 -18.28 27.05
C LYS A 745 -27.91 -18.46 26.17
N ARG A 746 -27.65 -17.53 25.22
CA ARG A 746 -26.58 -17.62 24.22
C ARG A 746 -25.32 -16.87 24.62
N ILE A 747 -25.24 -16.36 25.86
CA ILE A 747 -24.03 -15.75 26.45
C ILE A 747 -23.33 -16.79 27.31
N LYS A 748 -22.03 -16.90 27.18
CA LYS A 748 -21.18 -17.79 27.97
C LYS A 748 -19.98 -17.03 28.54
N ASN A 749 -19.66 -17.33 29.79
CA ASN A 749 -18.53 -16.74 30.48
C ASN A 749 -17.30 -17.61 30.37
N TYR A 750 -16.17 -16.99 30.07
CA TYR A 750 -14.86 -17.59 30.10
C TYR A 750 -13.88 -16.67 30.82
N ASN A 751 -12.81 -17.23 31.29
CA ASN A 751 -11.68 -16.45 31.80
C ASN A 751 -10.35 -16.96 31.24
N VAL A 752 -9.37 -16.08 31.19
CA VAL A 752 -8.00 -16.49 30.89
C VAL A 752 -7.32 -16.83 32.21
N SER A 753 -6.96 -18.11 32.33
CA SER A 753 -6.50 -18.71 33.61
C SER A 753 -5.16 -18.13 34.06
N VAL A 754 -5.08 -17.93 35.37
CA VAL A 754 -3.91 -17.48 36.10
C VAL A 754 -3.70 -18.42 37.27
N LYS A 755 -2.46 -18.73 37.58
CA LYS A 755 -2.10 -19.54 38.76
C LYS A 755 -1.26 -18.71 39.73
N GLU A 756 -1.65 -18.67 40.97
CA GLU A 756 -0.85 -18.06 42.02
C GLU A 756 -0.04 -19.14 42.73
N ILE A 757 1.28 -18.97 42.76
CA ILE A 757 2.23 -19.84 43.46
C ILE A 757 3.20 -18.96 44.23
N ASP A 758 3.29 -19.13 45.56
CA ASP A 758 4.21 -18.39 46.42
C ASP A 758 4.13 -16.86 46.28
N ASN A 759 2.90 -16.32 46.24
CA ASN A 759 2.67 -14.89 46.04
C ASN A 759 3.18 -14.33 44.67
N LYS A 760 3.44 -15.23 43.68
CA LYS A 760 3.74 -14.88 42.28
C LYS A 760 2.59 -15.33 41.41
N VAL A 761 2.14 -14.41 40.54
CA VAL A 761 1.11 -14.70 39.54
C VAL A 761 1.76 -15.23 38.27
N ILE A 762 1.38 -16.42 37.85
CA ILE A 762 1.79 -17.05 36.60
C ILE A 762 0.62 -17.01 35.63
N PHE A 763 0.76 -16.33 34.52
CA PHE A 763 -0.23 -16.27 33.45
C PHE A 763 -0.19 -17.55 32.63
N LEU A 764 -1.17 -18.43 32.81
CA LEU A 764 -1.27 -19.68 32.06
C LEU A 764 -1.74 -19.46 30.61
N ARG A 765 -2.31 -18.28 30.31
CA ARG A 765 -2.80 -17.89 28.99
C ARG A 765 -3.78 -18.90 28.36
N LYS A 766 -4.44 -19.73 29.17
CA LYS A 766 -5.43 -20.72 28.73
C LYS A 766 -6.85 -20.24 29.00
N LEU A 767 -7.70 -20.30 27.98
CA LEU A 767 -9.11 -19.98 28.06
C LEU A 767 -9.87 -21.11 28.77
N VAL A 768 -10.59 -20.78 29.83
CA VAL A 768 -11.33 -21.74 30.67
C VAL A 768 -12.76 -21.24 30.87
N LYS A 769 -13.74 -22.15 30.91
CA LYS A 769 -15.14 -21.81 31.18
C LYS A 769 -15.32 -21.23 32.58
N GLY A 770 -16.21 -20.25 32.71
CA GLY A 770 -16.50 -19.56 33.96
C GLY A 770 -15.89 -18.16 34.03
N GLY A 771 -16.46 -17.27 34.81
CA GLY A 771 -15.95 -15.92 35.05
C GLY A 771 -14.81 -15.89 36.06
N SER A 772 -13.95 -14.89 36.03
CA SER A 772 -12.99 -14.59 37.13
C SER A 772 -13.63 -13.59 38.09
N GLU A 773 -13.49 -13.86 39.37
CA GLU A 773 -13.99 -12.98 40.43
C GLU A 773 -12.90 -12.07 41.03
N HIS A 774 -11.62 -12.27 40.65
CA HIS A 774 -10.49 -11.57 41.25
C HIS A 774 -9.82 -10.60 40.27
N SER A 775 -9.47 -9.43 40.76
CA SER A 775 -8.66 -8.44 40.08
C SER A 775 -7.18 -8.64 40.39
N PHE A 776 -6.31 -8.69 39.39
CA PHE A 776 -4.87 -8.88 39.54
C PHE A 776 -4.05 -7.62 39.24
N GLY A 777 -4.69 -6.43 39.16
CA GLY A 777 -4.02 -5.18 38.80
C GLY A 777 -2.83 -4.82 39.69
N ILE A 778 -2.94 -5.05 41.00
CA ILE A 778 -1.86 -4.79 41.96
C ILE A 778 -0.69 -5.77 41.77
N HIS A 779 -0.95 -7.02 41.39
CA HIS A 779 0.11 -7.98 41.07
C HIS A 779 0.87 -7.60 39.79
N VAL A 780 0.17 -7.06 38.80
CA VAL A 780 0.81 -6.53 37.57
C VAL A 780 1.66 -5.30 37.90
N ALA A 781 1.19 -4.40 38.74
CA ALA A 781 1.96 -3.25 39.23
C ALA A 781 3.26 -3.69 39.96
N LYS A 782 3.19 -4.75 40.76
CA LYS A 782 4.37 -5.35 41.40
C LYS A 782 5.36 -5.93 40.38
N MET A 783 4.87 -6.62 39.34
CA MET A 783 5.70 -7.18 38.25
C MET A 783 6.36 -6.06 37.42
N ALA A 784 5.69 -4.92 37.25
CA ALA A 784 6.22 -3.75 36.55
C ALA A 784 7.32 -3.00 37.33
N GLY A 785 7.66 -3.47 38.56
CA GLY A 785 8.69 -2.85 39.38
C GLY A 785 8.23 -1.64 40.19
N MET A 786 6.93 -1.48 40.43
CA MET A 786 6.40 -0.42 41.30
C MET A 786 6.95 -0.54 42.71
N PRO A 787 7.28 0.57 43.40
CA PRO A 787 7.85 0.53 44.76
C PRO A 787 7.01 -0.30 45.74
N PRO A 788 7.63 -1.19 46.54
CA PRO A 788 6.92 -2.13 47.43
C PRO A 788 5.95 -1.45 48.40
N SER A 789 6.27 -0.23 48.87
CA SER A 789 5.41 0.56 49.76
C SER A 789 4.09 0.93 49.07
N ILE A 790 4.11 1.31 47.80
CA ILE A 790 2.92 1.63 47.00
C ILE A 790 2.06 0.38 46.79
N VAL A 791 2.70 -0.73 46.39
CA VAL A 791 2.03 -2.02 46.17
C VAL A 791 1.32 -2.49 47.43
N LYS A 792 1.99 -2.42 48.61
CA LYS A 792 1.42 -2.76 49.89
C LYS A 792 0.23 -1.90 50.24
N ARG A 793 0.38 -0.58 50.12
CA ARG A 793 -0.70 0.38 50.42
C ARG A 793 -1.91 0.17 49.49
N ALA A 794 -1.69 -0.11 48.21
CA ALA A 794 -2.74 -0.42 47.24
C ALA A 794 -3.51 -1.70 47.64
N SER A 795 -2.80 -2.73 48.10
CA SER A 795 -3.42 -3.97 48.60
C SER A 795 -4.30 -3.71 49.83
N ASP A 796 -3.82 -2.87 50.79
CA ASP A 796 -4.59 -2.51 51.98
C ASP A 796 -5.87 -1.75 51.62
N ILE A 797 -5.78 -0.82 50.68
CA ILE A 797 -6.94 -0.04 50.18
C ILE A 797 -7.94 -0.96 49.46
N LEU A 798 -7.46 -1.87 48.58
CA LEU A 798 -8.33 -2.82 47.88
C LEU A 798 -9.14 -3.67 48.90
N ALA A 799 -8.46 -4.23 49.88
CA ALA A 799 -9.11 -5.03 50.91
C ALA A 799 -10.20 -4.25 51.70
N GLN A 800 -9.99 -2.95 51.97
CA GLN A 800 -11.00 -2.10 52.57
C GLN A 800 -12.21 -1.90 51.64
N LEU A 801 -11.99 -1.55 50.37
CA LEU A 801 -13.05 -1.33 49.38
C LEU A 801 -13.89 -2.59 49.14
N GLU A 802 -13.26 -3.78 49.06
CA GLU A 802 -13.97 -5.06 48.93
C GLU A 802 -14.80 -5.41 50.18
N THR A 803 -14.30 -5.04 51.36
CA THR A 803 -15.01 -5.29 52.62
C THR A 803 -16.24 -4.34 52.77
N ASP A 804 -16.12 -3.09 52.37
CA ASP A 804 -17.20 -2.11 52.40
C ASP A 804 -18.31 -2.44 51.41
N ASN A 805 -17.96 -2.88 50.19
CA ASN A 805 -18.91 -3.35 49.17
C ASN A 805 -19.70 -4.60 49.63
N ARG A 806 -19.06 -5.53 50.38
CA ARG A 806 -19.75 -6.70 50.94
C ARG A 806 -20.73 -6.32 52.08
N LYS A 807 -20.45 -5.29 52.82
CA LYS A 807 -21.32 -4.80 53.90
C LYS A 807 -22.54 -4.01 53.44
N GLN A 808 -22.48 -3.37 52.28
CA GLN A 808 -23.56 -2.57 51.71
C GLN A 808 -24.58 -3.35 50.88
N GLY A 809 -24.45 -4.66 50.73
CA GLY A 809 -25.53 -5.52 50.22
C GLY A 809 -26.03 -5.17 48.82
N ILE A 810 -25.13 -4.75 47.90
CA ILE A 810 -25.47 -4.47 46.51
C ILE A 810 -25.52 -5.79 45.72
N ALA A 811 -26.30 -6.73 46.19
CA ALA A 811 -26.74 -7.90 45.45
C ALA A 811 -28.28 -7.99 45.45
N LYS A 812 -28.96 -6.97 44.91
CA LYS A 812 -30.30 -7.19 44.38
C LYS A 812 -30.12 -7.73 42.96
N PRO A 813 -30.66 -8.93 42.63
CA PRO A 813 -30.52 -9.48 41.33
C PRO A 813 -31.14 -8.51 40.31
N MET A 814 -30.40 -8.16 39.25
CA MET A 814 -30.85 -7.35 38.11
C MET A 814 -32.06 -7.96 37.37
N LYS A 815 -32.60 -9.11 37.81
CA LYS A 815 -33.84 -9.69 37.35
C LYS A 815 -35.07 -8.77 37.52
N ALA A 816 -35.06 -7.87 38.46
CA ALA A 816 -36.17 -6.93 38.71
C ALA A 816 -36.30 -5.83 37.61
N ILE A 817 -35.30 -5.62 36.80
CA ILE A 817 -35.30 -4.57 35.77
C ILE A 817 -36.05 -5.01 34.50
N ARG A 818 -36.15 -6.30 34.24
CA ARG A 818 -36.82 -6.86 33.06
C ARG A 818 -38.35 -6.73 33.05
N GLU A 819 -38.96 -6.61 34.22
CA GLU A 819 -40.43 -6.57 34.40
C GLU A 819 -41.03 -5.15 34.37
N GLN A 820 -40.20 -4.08 34.27
CA GLN A 820 -40.69 -2.69 34.23
C GLN A 820 -40.45 -1.97 32.90
N ARG A 821 -40.78 -2.61 31.79
CA ARG A 821 -40.65 -1.97 30.46
C ARG A 821 -41.85 -1.11 30.03
N GLU A 822 -42.79 -0.83 30.90
CA GLU A 822 -43.86 0.15 30.64
C GLU A 822 -43.82 1.29 31.69
N GLY A 823 -43.20 2.40 31.26
CA GLY A 823 -43.37 3.76 31.80
C GLY A 823 -42.92 3.96 33.24
N LEU A 824 -41.67 4.39 33.39
CA LEU A 824 -41.21 5.43 34.32
C LEU A 824 -39.67 5.47 34.29
N GLN A 825 -39.14 6.61 33.94
CA GLN A 825 -37.73 6.94 34.02
C GLN A 825 -37.32 6.95 35.52
N LEU A 826 -36.79 5.82 36.03
CA LEU A 826 -36.23 5.74 37.37
C LEU A 826 -34.75 6.05 37.32
N SER A 827 -34.40 7.19 37.93
CA SER A 827 -33.03 7.55 38.29
C SER A 827 -32.44 6.45 39.19
N PHE A 828 -31.48 5.69 38.68
CA PHE A 828 -30.89 4.51 39.35
C PHE A 828 -29.67 4.82 40.22
N PHE A 829 -29.32 6.11 40.41
CA PHE A 829 -28.20 6.51 41.24
C PHE A 829 -28.64 7.57 42.25
N GLN A 830 -29.08 7.10 43.41
CA GLN A 830 -28.86 7.89 44.61
C GLN A 830 -27.42 7.59 45.07
N LEU A 831 -26.48 8.44 44.70
CA LEU A 831 -25.31 8.69 45.52
C LEU A 831 -25.89 9.34 46.76
N ASP A 832 -25.95 8.59 47.85
CA ASP A 832 -26.13 9.17 49.19
C ASP A 832 -24.88 9.97 49.54
N ASP A 833 -24.80 11.17 48.97
CA ASP A 833 -23.96 12.22 49.50
C ASP A 833 -24.59 12.59 50.83
N PRO A 834 -23.94 12.35 51.98
CA PRO A 834 -24.48 12.67 53.28
C PRO A 834 -24.96 14.11 53.36
N VAL A 835 -24.31 15.03 52.62
CA VAL A 835 -24.67 16.44 52.53
C VAL A 835 -25.98 16.64 51.79
N LEU A 836 -26.19 15.94 50.64
CA LEU A 836 -27.42 16.00 49.86
C LEU A 836 -28.59 15.33 50.60
N SER A 837 -28.35 14.24 51.32
CA SER A 837 -29.37 13.61 52.18
C SER A 837 -29.79 14.54 53.31
N GLN A 838 -28.86 15.20 53.99
CA GLN A 838 -29.15 16.17 55.04
C GLN A 838 -29.91 17.39 54.50
N VAL A 839 -29.57 17.91 53.32
CA VAL A 839 -30.30 18.99 52.63
C VAL A 839 -31.71 18.55 52.27
N ARG A 840 -31.90 17.34 51.76
CA ARG A 840 -33.21 16.78 51.45
C ARG A 840 -34.09 16.66 52.66
N ASP A 841 -33.57 16.10 53.74
CA ASP A 841 -34.32 15.88 54.98
C ASP A 841 -34.68 17.21 55.65
N GLU A 842 -33.81 18.22 55.57
CA GLU A 842 -34.09 19.60 56.09
C GLU A 842 -35.19 20.27 55.28
N ILE A 843 -35.16 20.12 53.90
CA ILE A 843 -36.22 20.68 53.07
C ILE A 843 -37.54 19.96 53.25
N LEU A 844 -37.57 18.64 53.40
CA LEU A 844 -38.81 17.87 53.65
C LEU A 844 -39.43 18.14 55.01
N SER A 845 -38.66 18.56 56.04
CA SER A 845 -39.11 18.89 57.33
C SER A 845 -39.70 20.30 57.40
N LEU A 846 -39.59 21.17 56.42
CA LEU A 846 -40.08 22.52 56.36
C LEU A 846 -41.60 22.61 56.11
N ASP A 847 -42.33 23.17 57.05
CA ASP A 847 -43.72 23.55 56.83
C ASP A 847 -43.80 24.93 56.14
N VAL A 848 -43.73 24.92 54.80
CA VAL A 848 -43.67 26.12 53.95
C VAL A 848 -44.85 27.06 54.14
N ASN A 849 -46.02 26.57 54.58
CA ASN A 849 -47.23 27.37 54.72
C ASN A 849 -47.26 28.23 56.00
N ASN A 850 -46.46 27.89 57.02
CA ASN A 850 -46.34 28.56 58.24
C ASN A 850 -45.06 29.38 58.50
N LEU A 851 -44.17 29.46 57.45
CA LEU A 851 -42.93 30.22 57.55
C LEU A 851 -43.14 31.70 57.20
N THR A 852 -42.62 32.59 58.12
CA THR A 852 -42.51 33.99 57.73
C THR A 852 -41.45 34.26 56.72
N PRO A 853 -41.48 35.36 55.92
CA PRO A 853 -40.41 35.64 54.90
C PRO A 853 -38.99 35.71 55.52
N VAL A 854 -38.82 36.11 56.74
CA VAL A 854 -37.53 36.18 57.44
C VAL A 854 -37.08 34.78 57.85
N ASP A 855 -37.99 33.92 58.34
CA ASP A 855 -37.66 32.51 58.66
C ASP A 855 -37.32 31.72 57.42
N ALA A 856 -37.97 31.94 56.26
CA ALA A 856 -37.65 31.34 55.01
C ALA A 856 -36.20 31.68 54.52
N LEU A 857 -35.78 32.96 54.62
CA LEU A 857 -34.44 33.43 54.34
C LEU A 857 -33.39 32.81 55.27
N ASN A 858 -33.71 32.69 56.57
CA ASN A 858 -32.82 32.05 57.54
C ASN A 858 -32.64 30.57 57.25
N LYS A 859 -33.72 29.85 56.93
CA LYS A 859 -33.68 28.43 56.56
C LYS A 859 -32.91 28.20 55.22
N LEU A 860 -33.12 29.05 54.25
CA LEU A 860 -32.33 29.02 53.00
C LEU A 860 -30.83 29.26 53.32
N ASN A 861 -30.44 30.13 54.22
CA ASN A 861 -29.07 30.33 54.64
C ASN A 861 -28.51 29.13 55.39
N GLU A 862 -29.27 28.43 56.18
CA GLU A 862 -28.88 27.19 56.89
C GLU A 862 -28.61 26.09 55.85
N ILE A 863 -29.54 25.86 54.95
CA ILE A 863 -29.37 24.90 53.86
C ILE A 863 -28.09 25.21 52.99
N LYS A 864 -27.87 26.49 52.66
CA LYS A 864 -26.69 26.97 51.98
C LYS A 864 -25.40 26.70 52.75
N LYS A 865 -25.40 26.77 54.08
CA LYS A 865 -24.23 26.42 54.91
C LYS A 865 -23.95 24.93 54.88
N ILE A 866 -24.97 24.08 54.92
CA ILE A 866 -24.85 22.63 54.80
C ILE A 866 -24.16 22.27 53.46
N VAL A 867 -24.62 22.86 52.36
CA VAL A 867 -24.02 22.63 51.01
C VAL A 867 -22.58 23.14 50.93
N LYS A 868 -22.22 24.21 51.67
CA LYS A 868 -20.85 24.77 51.65
C LYS A 868 -19.88 24.09 52.60
N GLY A 869 -20.34 23.18 53.45
CA GLY A 869 -19.45 22.43 54.35
C GLY A 869 -18.85 23.28 55.49
N LYS A 870 -19.55 24.38 55.91
CA LYS A 870 -19.19 25.22 57.08
C LYS A 870 -20.37 25.41 57.96
#